data_9ee4609a039501ebeca7b303c2d17738
#
_entry.id   9ee4609a039501ebeca7b303c2d17738
#
_cell.length_a   1.000
_cell.length_b   1.000
_cell.length_c   1.000
_cell.angle_alpha   90.00
_cell.angle_beta   90.00
_cell.angle_gamma   90.00
#
_symmetry.space_group_name_H-M   'P 1'
#
loop_
_entity.id
_entity.type
_entity.pdbx_description
1 polymer ?
#
loop_
_entity_poly.entity_id
_entity_poly.type
_entity_poly.pdbx_seq_one_letter_code
_entity_poly.pdbx_strand_id
1 'polypeptide(L)'
;MRKQLTIAALFVTVLMSPMIPVSADNPEIDYGNGSTVFSWSGTANTVELIGEWNWSEVTTLTENSGNWFAELNLDEGIYCYKFIVDGAYIFDPNNPYRGFCDDIENSVVRVKNSSRPNFASELSNDNLIITYLPGISGAMPDGTPIGLESATWDSTAMTWTLDTTTLADGKHTLKLEINDSDGNQAYDHLVPFWVGEQSEFTWEDSLIYMIMTDRFINGNTSNDGPPTGAAAGADWMGGDIEGVTQKIESGYFADLGVNVLWLTPFNTNAQGTGIAADGVHDVSAYHGYWPIEPREVDPRLGTADQLKEMVDAAHSAGIRVMMDYVVNHVHEDHTYYQENPEWFNQGCICGTENCDWTEHRLDCQFTSYMPDVNWKVREASEQFIEDALWWLEEFDLDGARIDAVKHVDDLAATNLATRINERFETVGTDYYLKGETAMGWSGDSLEDNQFQYDTINRYIGEDSLDGQADFVLYHAVVDNVFTQGARNYHHLDYWTSRSQDQYVPGAVMVPYVGSHDVPRIASRADVGTNDAYNQWQEQGLPGQPGTDGTYQTVLQAYGWLLTTPGAPLLYYGDEYGEYGGADPDNRHMYRDSSNWNYREAGLFENISALGQLRLDSIALKQGVYATRYASPDLLIYDMTHEQQTMSIILNRGQATTHDDFDSNDLVRFGDATISSSTISIPANSVTVIEQNAVTAPPP
;
A
#
# COMPACT_ATOMS: atom_id res chain seq x y z
N MET A 1 9.92 -2.53 18.45
CA MET A 1 11.06 -2.67 19.40
C MET A 1 12.10 -3.59 18.78
N ARG A 2 13.01 -3.05 17.99
CA ARG A 2 14.16 -3.81 17.46
C ARG A 2 15.16 -4.06 18.60
N LYS A 3 15.47 -5.32 18.88
CA LYS A 3 16.48 -5.70 19.86
C LYS A 3 17.87 -5.61 19.26
N GLN A 4 18.67 -4.66 19.69
CA GLN A 4 20.13 -4.65 19.45
C GLN A 4 20.79 -5.83 20.19
N LEU A 5 21.43 -6.72 19.46
CA LEU A 5 22.35 -7.72 20.01
C LEU A 5 23.78 -7.20 19.90
N THR A 6 24.41 -6.98 21.05
CA THR A 6 25.83 -6.63 21.16
C THR A 6 26.64 -7.92 21.20
N ILE A 7 27.47 -8.17 20.19
CA ILE A 7 28.43 -9.29 20.16
C ILE A 7 29.84 -8.73 20.41
N ALA A 8 30.49 -9.24 21.43
CA ALA A 8 31.87 -8.90 21.77
C ALA A 8 32.87 -9.66 20.88
N ALA A 9 33.78 -8.93 20.25
CA ALA A 9 34.78 -9.45 19.34
C ALA A 9 36.02 -10.01 20.08
N LEU A 10 36.47 -11.16 19.63
CA LEU A 10 37.81 -11.72 19.96
C LEU A 10 38.68 -11.58 18.69
N PHE A 11 39.76 -10.83 18.77
CA PHE A 11 40.69 -10.58 17.66
C PHE A 11 41.57 -11.81 17.35
N VAL A 12 41.46 -12.33 16.14
CA VAL A 12 42.52 -13.11 15.47
C VAL A 12 42.77 -12.46 14.13
N THR A 13 43.96 -11.90 13.94
CA THR A 13 44.40 -11.24 12.72
C THR A 13 44.65 -12.27 11.63
N VAL A 14 43.68 -12.50 10.77
CA VAL A 14 43.85 -13.05 9.43
C VAL A 14 43.46 -11.91 8.49
N LEU A 15 44.25 -11.68 7.46
CA LEU A 15 43.91 -10.73 6.39
C LEU A 15 42.60 -11.18 5.77
N MET A 16 41.49 -10.68 6.29
CA MET A 16 40.16 -10.79 5.70
C MET A 16 39.87 -9.50 4.95
N SER A 17 39.53 -9.67 3.68
CA SER A 17 38.76 -8.64 2.97
C SER A 17 37.60 -8.19 3.84
N PRO A 18 37.19 -6.91 3.83
CA PRO A 18 36.09 -6.46 4.64
C PRO A 18 34.82 -7.22 4.27
N MET A 19 34.35 -8.11 5.16
CA MET A 19 33.01 -8.63 5.07
C MET A 19 32.06 -7.46 5.35
N ILE A 20 31.41 -6.98 4.32
CA ILE A 20 30.25 -6.09 4.42
C ILE A 20 29.13 -6.91 5.06
N PRO A 21 28.37 -6.40 6.04
CA PRO A 21 27.20 -7.09 6.54
C PRO A 21 26.16 -7.17 5.43
N VAL A 22 26.04 -8.33 4.90
CA VAL A 22 25.10 -8.68 3.85
C VAL A 22 23.74 -8.90 4.49
N SER A 23 22.70 -8.42 3.87
CA SER A 23 21.34 -8.86 4.16
C SER A 23 21.24 -10.35 3.86
N ALA A 24 20.64 -11.14 4.74
CA ALA A 24 20.76 -12.60 4.76
C ALA A 24 19.90 -13.32 3.71
N ASP A 25 19.38 -12.62 2.67
CA ASP A 25 18.12 -12.98 2.06
C ASP A 25 18.18 -13.55 0.63
N ASN A 26 19.37 -13.81 0.05
CA ASN A 26 19.47 -14.47 -1.26
C ASN A 26 20.85 -15.14 -1.45
N PRO A 27 20.95 -16.18 -2.29
CA PRO A 27 22.26 -16.68 -2.71
C PRO A 27 23.08 -15.57 -3.37
N GLU A 28 24.29 -15.34 -2.88
CA GLU A 28 25.11 -14.19 -3.23
C GLU A 28 26.25 -14.51 -4.16
N ILE A 29 26.72 -13.47 -4.87
CA ILE A 29 27.96 -13.59 -5.64
C ILE A 29 29.13 -13.29 -4.73
N ASP A 30 30.07 -14.25 -4.62
CA ASP A 30 31.42 -13.97 -4.11
C ASP A 30 32.25 -13.29 -5.21
N TYR A 31 32.35 -11.96 -5.13
CA TYR A 31 33.17 -11.18 -6.08
C TYR A 31 34.66 -11.50 -5.99
N GLY A 32 35.14 -12.24 -4.97
CA GLY A 32 36.51 -12.71 -4.88
C GLY A 32 36.85 -13.80 -5.89
N ASN A 33 35.87 -14.66 -6.22
CA ASN A 33 36.07 -15.78 -7.14
C ASN A 33 34.97 -15.91 -8.21
N GLY A 34 33.91 -15.11 -8.14
CA GLY A 34 32.81 -15.08 -9.09
C GLY A 34 31.79 -16.21 -8.94
N SER A 35 31.82 -16.96 -7.84
CA SER A 35 30.84 -18.01 -7.58
C SER A 35 29.57 -17.46 -6.96
N THR A 36 28.46 -18.19 -7.14
CA THR A 36 27.23 -18.00 -6.38
C THR A 36 27.30 -18.84 -5.12
N VAL A 37 27.11 -18.21 -3.96
CA VAL A 37 27.19 -18.86 -2.65
C VAL A 37 25.78 -19.13 -2.15
N PHE A 38 25.49 -20.40 -1.92
CA PHE A 38 24.25 -20.86 -1.28
C PHE A 38 24.53 -21.18 0.17
N SER A 39 23.73 -20.72 1.09
CA SER A 39 23.87 -20.97 2.52
C SER A 39 22.59 -21.47 3.17
N TRP A 40 22.74 -22.36 4.14
CA TRP A 40 21.64 -22.83 4.98
C TRP A 40 22.11 -22.90 6.43
N SER A 41 21.30 -22.46 7.38
CA SER A 41 21.64 -22.44 8.79
C SER A 41 20.71 -23.36 9.59
N GLY A 42 21.27 -24.24 10.39
CA GLY A 42 20.49 -25.14 11.22
C GLY A 42 21.26 -26.40 11.62
N THR A 43 20.58 -27.28 12.34
CA THR A 43 21.12 -28.57 12.74
C THR A 43 20.61 -29.67 11.82
N ALA A 44 21.50 -30.30 11.08
CA ALA A 44 21.21 -31.39 10.17
C ALA A 44 22.39 -32.36 10.12
N ASN A 45 22.16 -33.62 9.65
CA ASN A 45 23.23 -34.55 9.36
C ASN A 45 23.80 -34.36 7.95
N THR A 46 22.94 -33.97 7.01
CA THR A 46 23.27 -33.68 5.63
C THR A 46 22.47 -32.53 5.08
N VAL A 47 23.11 -31.62 4.37
CA VAL A 47 22.45 -30.60 3.57
C VAL A 47 22.98 -30.68 2.15
N GLU A 48 22.07 -30.79 1.21
CA GLU A 48 22.38 -30.89 -0.21
C GLU A 48 21.57 -29.83 -0.97
N LEU A 49 22.02 -29.45 -2.15
CA LEU A 49 21.40 -28.45 -3.03
C LEU A 49 21.17 -29.10 -4.41
N ILE A 50 20.00 -28.84 -4.98
CA ILE A 50 19.65 -29.23 -6.35
C ILE A 50 18.97 -28.04 -7.05
N GLY A 51 19.21 -27.87 -8.34
CA GLY A 51 18.63 -26.74 -9.07
C GLY A 51 18.60 -26.92 -10.57
N GLU A 52 18.01 -25.95 -11.25
CA GLU A 52 17.76 -25.93 -12.70
C GLU A 52 19.06 -26.03 -13.53
N TRP A 53 20.18 -25.66 -12.98
CA TRP A 53 21.51 -25.87 -13.62
C TRP A 53 21.83 -27.35 -13.85
N ASN A 54 21.31 -28.27 -13.02
CA ASN A 54 21.36 -29.72 -13.23
C ASN A 54 20.46 -30.48 -12.23
N TRP A 55 19.24 -30.80 -12.61
CA TRP A 55 18.30 -31.57 -11.78
C TRP A 55 18.73 -33.05 -11.52
N SER A 56 19.80 -33.52 -12.17
CA SER A 56 20.25 -34.90 -11.99
C SER A 56 21.39 -35.07 -10.99
N GLU A 57 22.01 -34.00 -10.53
CA GLU A 57 23.13 -34.01 -9.59
C GLU A 57 22.84 -33.12 -8.38
N VAL A 58 23.06 -33.64 -7.20
CA VAL A 58 23.01 -32.88 -5.96
C VAL A 58 24.40 -32.37 -5.57
N THR A 59 24.47 -31.16 -5.08
CA THR A 59 25.71 -30.59 -4.49
C THR A 59 25.62 -30.71 -2.97
N THR A 60 26.53 -31.43 -2.34
CA THR A 60 26.58 -31.53 -0.88
C THR A 60 27.23 -30.26 -0.30
N LEU A 61 26.57 -29.62 0.66
CA LEU A 61 27.06 -28.43 1.36
C LEU A 61 28.11 -28.81 2.40
N THR A 62 29.07 -27.90 2.62
CA THR A 62 30.08 -28.01 3.66
C THR A 62 29.62 -27.34 4.94
N GLU A 63 29.67 -28.06 6.06
CA GLU A 63 29.26 -27.53 7.38
C GLU A 63 30.41 -26.78 8.06
N ASN A 64 30.11 -25.60 8.60
CA ASN A 64 30.99 -24.83 9.47
C ASN A 64 30.19 -24.15 10.59
N SER A 65 30.30 -24.68 11.81
CA SER A 65 29.67 -24.07 13.02
C SER A 65 28.17 -23.90 12.94
N GLY A 66 27.46 -24.87 12.34
CA GLY A 66 26.00 -24.85 12.15
C GLY A 66 25.52 -24.13 10.90
N ASN A 67 26.45 -23.61 10.11
CA ASN A 67 26.16 -23.02 8.81
C ASN A 67 26.70 -23.95 7.72
N TRP A 68 25.90 -24.14 6.68
CA TRP A 68 26.18 -25.01 5.56
C TRP A 68 26.33 -24.18 4.29
N PHE A 69 27.37 -24.40 3.50
CA PHE A 69 27.68 -23.59 2.31
C PHE A 69 27.99 -24.45 1.09
N ALA A 70 27.55 -23.96 -0.07
CA ALA A 70 28.02 -24.46 -1.36
C ALA A 70 28.33 -23.26 -2.27
N GLU A 71 29.39 -23.36 -3.01
CA GLU A 71 29.81 -22.39 -4.04
C GLU A 71 29.62 -23.02 -5.41
N LEU A 72 28.85 -22.36 -6.28
CA LEU A 72 28.62 -22.82 -7.66
C LEU A 72 29.03 -21.73 -8.66
N ASN A 73 29.68 -22.12 -9.71
CA ASN A 73 29.92 -21.24 -10.86
C ASN A 73 28.73 -21.36 -11.80
N LEU A 74 27.78 -20.41 -11.68
CA LEU A 74 26.61 -20.33 -12.52
C LEU A 74 26.73 -19.13 -13.48
N ASP A 75 26.22 -19.29 -14.69
CA ASP A 75 26.10 -18.20 -15.64
C ASP A 75 25.01 -17.21 -15.16
N GLU A 76 25.06 -15.96 -15.62
CA GLU A 76 24.00 -14.97 -15.37
C GLU A 76 22.65 -15.52 -15.84
N GLY A 77 21.65 -15.47 -14.94
CA GLY A 77 20.33 -16.02 -15.24
C GLY A 77 19.45 -16.22 -14.00
N ILE A 78 18.27 -16.76 -14.22
CA ILE A 78 17.28 -17.07 -13.19
C ILE A 78 17.15 -18.58 -13.09
N TYR A 79 17.31 -19.13 -11.88
CA TYR A 79 17.32 -20.56 -11.65
C TYR A 79 16.43 -20.97 -10.50
N CYS A 80 15.60 -21.99 -10.70
CA CYS A 80 14.91 -22.69 -9.64
C CYS A 80 15.86 -23.60 -8.86
N TYR A 81 15.67 -23.68 -7.53
CA TYR A 81 16.44 -24.60 -6.69
C TYR A 81 15.69 -25.01 -5.41
N LYS A 82 16.19 -26.07 -4.76
CA LYS A 82 15.77 -26.49 -3.41
C LYS A 82 16.96 -26.97 -2.61
N PHE A 83 16.88 -26.82 -1.29
CA PHE A 83 17.69 -27.59 -0.37
C PHE A 83 17.09 -28.96 -0.12
N ILE A 84 17.97 -29.94 0.15
CA ILE A 84 17.61 -31.28 0.63
C ILE A 84 18.26 -31.45 2.00
N VAL A 85 17.47 -31.32 3.05
CA VAL A 85 17.94 -31.39 4.44
C VAL A 85 17.54 -32.74 5.03
N ASP A 86 18.51 -33.57 5.40
CA ASP A 86 18.31 -34.94 5.87
C ASP A 86 17.35 -35.74 4.97
N GLY A 87 17.44 -35.53 3.67
CA GLY A 87 16.62 -36.19 2.65
C GLY A 87 15.25 -35.55 2.37
N ALA A 88 14.87 -34.48 3.06
CA ALA A 88 13.64 -33.72 2.81
C ALA A 88 13.89 -32.50 1.90
N TYR A 89 13.10 -32.36 0.83
CA TYR A 89 13.13 -31.17 -0.02
C TYR A 89 12.44 -30.02 0.68
N ILE A 90 13.16 -28.88 0.82
CA ILE A 90 12.63 -27.67 1.44
C ILE A 90 12.95 -26.45 0.55
N PHE A 91 12.14 -25.41 0.70
CA PHE A 91 12.50 -24.08 0.19
C PHE A 91 13.68 -23.52 0.96
N ASP A 92 14.37 -22.58 0.37
CA ASP A 92 15.36 -21.77 1.08
C ASP A 92 14.64 -20.89 2.11
N PRO A 93 14.91 -21.04 3.40
CA PRO A 93 14.24 -20.25 4.43
C PRO A 93 14.69 -18.77 4.43
N ASN A 94 15.81 -18.45 3.78
CA ASN A 94 16.37 -17.11 3.70
C ASN A 94 16.08 -16.44 2.35
N ASN A 95 15.38 -17.11 1.43
CA ASN A 95 14.99 -16.56 0.15
C ASN A 95 13.48 -16.70 -0.05
N PRO A 96 12.71 -15.63 0.14
CA PRO A 96 11.25 -15.67 0.00
C PRO A 96 10.80 -15.80 -1.47
N TYR A 97 11.66 -15.44 -2.44
CA TYR A 97 11.31 -15.44 -3.84
C TYR A 97 11.08 -16.86 -4.38
N ARG A 98 9.93 -17.07 -5.03
CA ARG A 98 9.44 -18.38 -5.49
C ARG A 98 9.14 -18.37 -6.98
N GLY A 99 9.16 -19.54 -7.59
CA GLY A 99 8.72 -19.73 -8.96
C GLY A 99 8.39 -21.18 -9.25
N PHE A 100 7.64 -21.40 -10.31
CA PHE A 100 7.31 -22.71 -10.79
C PHE A 100 8.30 -23.15 -11.87
N CYS A 101 8.87 -24.33 -11.68
CA CYS A 101 9.68 -25.00 -12.69
C CYS A 101 9.11 -26.40 -12.85
N ASP A 102 8.68 -26.76 -14.07
CA ASP A 102 7.99 -28.05 -14.37
C ASP A 102 6.80 -28.30 -13.44
N ASP A 103 5.93 -27.31 -13.26
CA ASP A 103 4.74 -27.35 -12.40
C ASP A 103 5.03 -27.55 -10.89
N ILE A 104 6.28 -27.45 -10.48
CA ILE A 104 6.70 -27.57 -9.08
C ILE A 104 7.20 -26.22 -8.60
N GLU A 105 6.63 -25.74 -7.49
CA GLU A 105 7.10 -24.53 -6.82
C GLU A 105 8.49 -24.74 -6.19
N ASN A 106 9.39 -23.81 -6.42
CA ASN A 106 10.77 -23.82 -5.95
C ASN A 106 11.18 -22.44 -5.41
N SER A 107 12.28 -22.38 -4.65
CA SER A 107 13.02 -21.12 -4.47
C SER A 107 13.68 -20.72 -5.78
N VAL A 108 13.80 -19.43 -6.02
CA VAL A 108 14.40 -18.90 -7.25
C VAL A 108 15.55 -17.96 -6.91
N VAL A 109 16.68 -18.13 -7.60
CA VAL A 109 17.83 -17.23 -7.49
C VAL A 109 18.06 -16.48 -8.79
N ARG A 110 18.38 -15.18 -8.66
CA ARG A 110 18.85 -14.34 -9.76
C ARG A 110 20.37 -14.22 -9.70
N VAL A 111 21.06 -14.98 -10.54
CA VAL A 111 22.52 -14.97 -10.63
C VAL A 111 22.96 -13.78 -11.47
N LYS A 112 23.71 -12.87 -10.85
CA LYS A 112 24.31 -11.71 -11.52
C LYS A 112 25.65 -12.07 -12.14
N ASN A 113 26.07 -11.32 -13.15
CA ASN A 113 27.38 -11.44 -13.77
C ASN A 113 28.48 -10.86 -12.86
N SER A 114 29.36 -11.70 -12.35
CA SER A 114 30.40 -11.32 -11.41
C SER A 114 31.48 -10.37 -11.99
N SER A 115 31.54 -10.22 -13.30
CA SER A 115 32.46 -9.24 -13.94
C SER A 115 31.93 -7.80 -13.84
N ARG A 116 30.65 -7.63 -13.62
CA ARG A 116 30.02 -6.31 -13.49
C ARG A 116 30.12 -5.81 -12.05
N PRO A 117 30.51 -4.53 -11.84
CA PRO A 117 30.44 -3.92 -10.52
C PRO A 117 29.00 -3.80 -10.02
N ASN A 118 28.84 -3.58 -8.71
CA ASN A 118 27.56 -3.32 -8.06
C ASN A 118 27.73 -2.19 -7.03
N PHE A 119 26.65 -1.82 -6.36
CA PHE A 119 26.65 -0.84 -5.29
C PHE A 119 25.95 -1.41 -4.05
N ALA A 120 26.29 -0.86 -2.90
CA ALA A 120 25.50 -0.91 -1.68
C ALA A 120 25.31 0.52 -1.16
N SER A 121 24.24 0.78 -0.45
CA SER A 121 23.91 2.09 0.10
C SER A 121 23.51 2.00 1.55
N GLU A 122 23.80 3.05 2.31
CA GLU A 122 23.42 3.20 3.71
C GLU A 122 23.14 4.68 3.98
N LEU A 123 22.01 4.98 4.61
CA LEU A 123 21.73 6.31 5.15
C LEU A 123 21.96 6.29 6.64
N SER A 124 23.01 6.99 7.10
CA SER A 124 23.41 7.05 8.50
C SER A 124 23.42 8.48 8.98
N ASN A 125 22.48 8.86 9.85
CA ASN A 125 22.20 10.23 10.22
C ASN A 125 22.00 11.11 8.96
N ASP A 126 22.81 12.17 8.83
CA ASP A 126 22.74 13.10 7.70
C ASP A 126 23.69 12.74 6.54
N ASN A 127 24.16 11.50 6.46
CA ASN A 127 25.10 11.06 5.44
C ASN A 127 24.54 9.86 4.66
N LEU A 128 24.44 10.04 3.34
CA LEU A 128 24.24 8.94 2.42
C LEU A 128 25.62 8.38 2.02
N ILE A 129 25.85 7.12 2.33
CA ILE A 129 27.08 6.40 2.03
C ILE A 129 26.80 5.40 0.91
N ILE A 130 27.47 5.56 -0.21
CA ILE A 130 27.39 4.66 -1.37
C ILE A 130 28.71 3.89 -1.45
N THR A 131 28.65 2.58 -1.29
CA THR A 131 29.80 1.69 -1.42
C THR A 131 29.86 1.10 -2.83
N TYR A 132 30.98 1.30 -3.52
CA TYR A 132 31.25 0.65 -4.79
C TYR A 132 31.79 -0.77 -4.56
N LEU A 133 31.16 -1.74 -5.17
CA LEU A 133 31.52 -3.15 -5.12
C LEU A 133 32.13 -3.53 -6.48
N PRO A 134 33.46 -3.60 -6.62
CA PRO A 134 34.08 -3.90 -7.89
C PRO A 134 33.73 -5.32 -8.35
N GLY A 135 33.61 -5.51 -9.65
CA GLY A 135 33.53 -6.85 -10.20
C GLY A 135 34.79 -7.69 -9.91
N ILE A 136 34.79 -8.95 -10.31
CA ILE A 136 35.87 -9.92 -10.08
C ILE A 136 37.28 -9.42 -10.53
N SER A 137 37.36 -8.49 -11.49
CA SER A 137 38.62 -7.86 -11.89
C SER A 137 39.22 -6.93 -10.83
N GLY A 138 38.43 -6.46 -9.89
CA GLY A 138 38.82 -5.44 -8.92
C GLY A 138 39.01 -4.04 -9.54
N ALA A 139 38.49 -3.80 -10.74
CA ALA A 139 38.63 -2.52 -11.44
C ALA A 139 37.90 -1.40 -10.69
N MET A 140 38.54 -0.21 -10.64
CA MET A 140 38.02 0.97 -9.97
C MET A 140 36.94 1.66 -10.83
N PRO A 141 36.03 2.45 -10.25
CA PRO A 141 35.05 3.19 -11.02
C PRO A 141 35.72 4.22 -11.95
N ASP A 142 35.17 4.39 -13.15
CA ASP A 142 35.62 5.40 -14.13
C ASP A 142 34.82 6.70 -13.93
N GLY A 143 35.13 7.43 -12.86
CA GLY A 143 34.51 8.71 -12.52
C GLY A 143 33.62 8.68 -11.29
N THR A 144 32.60 9.54 -11.30
CA THR A 144 31.59 9.66 -10.22
C THR A 144 30.20 9.47 -10.83
N PRO A 145 29.33 8.64 -10.22
CA PRO A 145 27.94 8.50 -10.67
C PRO A 145 27.20 9.84 -10.67
N ILE A 146 26.23 9.98 -11.57
CA ILE A 146 25.33 11.15 -11.61
C ILE A 146 24.59 11.25 -10.27
N GLY A 147 24.47 12.47 -9.75
CA GLY A 147 23.82 12.74 -8.44
C GLY A 147 24.80 12.68 -7.25
N LEU A 148 26.05 12.20 -7.45
CA LEU A 148 27.08 12.17 -6.41
C LEU A 148 28.22 13.20 -6.65
N GLU A 149 28.01 14.22 -7.49
CA GLU A 149 29.03 15.21 -7.86
C GLU A 149 29.56 15.99 -6.65
N SER A 150 28.72 16.18 -5.63
CA SER A 150 29.09 16.86 -4.37
C SER A 150 29.59 15.91 -3.28
N ALA A 151 29.51 14.61 -3.50
CA ALA A 151 29.95 13.59 -2.53
C ALA A 151 31.48 13.50 -2.45
N THR A 152 31.97 13.13 -1.27
CA THR A 152 33.39 12.90 -1.04
C THR A 152 33.73 11.43 -1.34
N TRP A 153 34.70 11.20 -2.25
CA TRP A 153 35.20 9.86 -2.58
C TRP A 153 36.36 9.42 -1.68
N ASP A 154 36.25 8.26 -1.04
CA ASP A 154 37.36 7.57 -0.37
C ASP A 154 37.74 6.32 -1.18
N SER A 155 38.89 6.38 -1.85
CA SER A 155 39.38 5.28 -2.68
C SER A 155 39.86 4.07 -1.89
N THR A 156 40.05 4.18 -0.56
CA THR A 156 40.49 3.05 0.28
C THR A 156 39.27 2.25 0.76
N ALA A 157 38.22 2.95 1.17
CA ALA A 157 36.94 2.37 1.55
C ALA A 157 36.06 2.04 0.33
N MET A 158 36.38 2.58 -0.85
CA MET A 158 35.56 2.53 -2.07
C MET A 158 34.16 3.13 -1.85
N THR A 159 34.08 4.27 -1.15
CA THR A 159 32.80 4.90 -0.80
C THR A 159 32.69 6.33 -1.28
N TRP A 160 31.50 6.73 -1.72
CA TRP A 160 31.08 8.13 -1.80
C TRP A 160 30.24 8.45 -0.57
N THR A 161 30.53 9.60 0.06
CA THR A 161 29.73 10.13 1.18
C THR A 161 29.12 11.46 0.77
N LEU A 162 27.79 11.51 0.74
CA LEU A 162 27.00 12.70 0.44
C LEU A 162 26.36 13.22 1.74
N ASP A 163 26.62 14.49 2.06
CA ASP A 163 25.97 15.20 3.18
C ASP A 163 24.55 15.61 2.74
N THR A 164 23.54 14.93 3.25
CA THR A 164 22.13 15.14 2.89
C THR A 164 21.56 16.44 3.45
N THR A 165 22.18 17.07 4.46
CA THR A 165 21.75 18.38 4.97
C THR A 165 21.96 19.51 3.96
N THR A 166 22.70 19.25 2.89
CA THR A 166 22.91 20.21 1.80
C THR A 166 21.84 20.12 0.71
N LEU A 167 20.97 19.14 0.78
CA LEU A 167 19.86 18.94 -0.16
C LEU A 167 18.62 19.71 0.29
N ALA A 168 17.70 19.95 -0.63
CA ALA A 168 16.41 20.52 -0.30
C ALA A 168 15.53 19.49 0.44
N ASP A 169 14.58 19.97 1.24
CA ASP A 169 13.56 19.10 1.83
C ASP A 169 12.71 18.45 0.71
N GLY A 170 12.30 17.20 0.92
CA GLY A 170 11.49 16.42 -0.01
C GLY A 170 12.11 15.08 -0.38
N LYS A 171 11.54 14.39 -1.38
CA LYS A 171 12.04 13.12 -1.90
C LYS A 171 13.23 13.34 -2.84
N HIS A 172 14.21 12.47 -2.72
CA HIS A 172 15.36 12.37 -3.61
C HIS A 172 15.52 10.92 -4.05
N THR A 173 15.64 10.70 -5.34
CA THR A 173 15.85 9.38 -5.90
C THR A 173 17.08 9.41 -6.80
N LEU A 174 18.16 8.75 -6.36
CA LEU A 174 19.39 8.64 -7.14
C LEU A 174 19.38 7.30 -7.90
N LYS A 175 19.58 7.35 -9.20
CA LYS A 175 19.86 6.17 -10.03
C LYS A 175 21.35 6.15 -10.34
N LEU A 176 22.08 5.26 -9.67
CA LEU A 176 23.54 5.17 -9.80
C LEU A 176 23.91 4.26 -10.96
N GLU A 177 24.60 4.81 -11.93
CA GLU A 177 25.12 4.11 -13.09
C GLU A 177 26.58 4.54 -13.31
N ILE A 178 27.49 3.59 -13.53
CA ILE A 178 28.88 3.89 -13.83
C ILE A 178 29.52 2.71 -14.58
N ASN A 179 30.58 2.97 -15.34
CA ASN A 179 31.49 1.93 -15.83
C ASN A 179 32.69 1.83 -14.90
N ASP A 180 33.32 0.64 -14.85
CA ASP A 180 34.62 0.50 -14.27
C ASP A 180 35.73 0.88 -15.27
N SER A 181 36.98 0.92 -14.80
CA SER A 181 38.16 1.25 -15.63
C SER A 181 38.47 0.24 -16.73
N ASP A 182 37.85 -0.96 -16.68
CA ASP A 182 37.97 -2.01 -17.71
C ASP A 182 36.80 -1.89 -18.72
N GLY A 183 35.83 -1.00 -18.50
CA GLY A 183 34.68 -0.73 -19.35
C GLY A 183 33.47 -1.62 -19.06
N ASN A 184 33.43 -2.35 -17.94
CA ASN A 184 32.23 -3.09 -17.53
C ASN A 184 31.26 -2.12 -16.89
N GLN A 185 30.01 -2.14 -17.35
CA GLN A 185 28.93 -1.36 -16.76
C GLN A 185 28.48 -2.01 -15.44
N ALA A 186 28.44 -1.23 -14.36
CA ALA A 186 27.84 -1.66 -13.10
C ALA A 186 26.35 -2.01 -13.27
N TYR A 187 25.82 -2.85 -12.37
CA TYR A 187 24.38 -2.91 -12.20
C TYR A 187 23.91 -1.56 -11.70
N ASP A 188 22.81 -1.06 -12.24
CA ASP A 188 22.20 0.16 -11.76
C ASP A 188 21.64 -0.05 -10.34
N HIS A 189 21.74 1.00 -9.52
CA HIS A 189 21.32 0.96 -8.12
C HIS A 189 20.47 2.16 -7.82
N LEU A 190 19.25 1.93 -7.34
CA LEU A 190 18.29 2.98 -7.02
C LEU A 190 18.36 3.29 -5.52
N VAL A 191 18.38 4.57 -5.19
CA VAL A 191 18.50 5.05 -3.81
C VAL A 191 17.46 6.14 -3.56
N PRO A 192 16.20 5.76 -3.24
CA PRO A 192 15.17 6.72 -2.85
C PRO A 192 15.27 7.04 -1.36
N PHE A 193 15.21 8.31 -1.00
CA PHE A 193 15.19 8.78 0.39
C PHE A 193 14.50 10.13 0.52
N TRP A 194 14.07 10.44 1.74
CA TRP A 194 13.46 11.72 2.07
C TRP A 194 14.39 12.58 2.93
N VAL A 195 14.35 13.90 2.74
CA VAL A 195 15.09 14.89 3.51
C VAL A 195 14.12 15.83 4.21
N GLY A 196 14.48 16.31 5.41
CA GLY A 196 13.65 17.19 6.22
C GLY A 196 12.62 16.43 7.06
N GLU A 197 11.50 17.08 7.41
CA GLU A 197 10.47 16.51 8.30
C GLU A 197 9.87 15.21 7.75
N GLN A 198 9.85 15.04 6.43
CA GLN A 198 9.30 13.86 5.78
C GLN A 198 10.17 12.59 5.93
N SER A 199 11.42 12.72 6.39
CA SER A 199 12.30 11.57 6.68
C SER A 199 11.87 10.77 7.92
N GLU A 200 11.06 11.36 8.80
CA GLU A 200 10.52 10.72 10.02
C GLU A 200 9.18 10.00 9.78
N PHE A 201 8.62 10.10 8.59
CA PHE A 201 7.32 9.51 8.25
C PHE A 201 7.39 7.98 8.29
N THR A 202 6.35 7.37 8.84
CA THR A 202 6.05 5.94 8.73
C THR A 202 4.64 5.75 8.15
N TRP A 203 4.34 4.58 7.58
CA TRP A 203 3.04 4.37 6.93
C TRP A 203 1.85 4.36 7.91
N GLU A 204 2.07 4.18 9.20
CA GLU A 204 1.06 4.42 10.25
C GLU A 204 0.66 5.91 10.34
N ASP A 205 1.51 6.82 9.88
CA ASP A 205 1.22 8.26 9.84
C ASP A 205 0.23 8.66 8.74
N SER A 206 -0.10 7.73 7.84
CA SER A 206 -0.89 8.00 6.66
C SER A 206 -2.32 8.42 6.96
N LEU A 207 -2.79 9.41 6.20
CA LEU A 207 -4.17 9.61 5.84
C LEU A 207 -4.26 9.51 4.31
N ILE A 208 -4.81 8.38 3.84
CA ILE A 208 -4.86 8.06 2.42
C ILE A 208 -6.12 8.69 1.80
N TYR A 209 -5.96 9.41 0.69
CA TYR A 209 -7.07 9.92 -0.10
C TYR A 209 -7.14 9.18 -1.44
N MET A 210 -8.23 8.43 -1.65
CA MET A 210 -8.44 7.65 -2.86
C MET A 210 -9.11 8.49 -3.93
N ILE A 211 -8.48 8.57 -5.10
CA ILE A 211 -8.96 9.30 -6.27
C ILE A 211 -9.30 8.32 -7.40
N MET A 212 -10.54 8.37 -7.88
CA MET A 212 -10.87 7.83 -9.20
C MET A 212 -10.58 8.91 -10.23
N THR A 213 -9.51 8.76 -10.99
CA THR A 213 -8.91 9.84 -11.80
C THR A 213 -9.91 10.42 -12.81
N ASP A 214 -10.60 9.57 -13.58
CA ASP A 214 -11.64 10.03 -14.54
C ASP A 214 -12.82 10.78 -13.89
N ARG A 215 -13.02 10.59 -12.58
CA ARG A 215 -14.17 11.17 -11.84
C ARG A 215 -13.77 12.33 -10.95
N PHE A 216 -12.52 12.74 -10.99
CA PHE A 216 -12.06 13.79 -10.10
C PHE A 216 -12.22 15.17 -10.75
N ILE A 217 -11.22 15.72 -11.36
CA ILE A 217 -11.27 17.04 -11.99
C ILE A 217 -10.80 16.92 -13.43
N ASN A 218 -11.59 17.48 -14.38
CA ASN A 218 -11.17 17.63 -15.75
C ASN A 218 -10.30 18.90 -15.88
N GLY A 219 -8.98 18.71 -15.82
CA GLY A 219 -8.00 19.78 -15.94
C GLY A 219 -7.72 20.13 -17.40
N ASN A 220 -7.92 19.19 -18.31
CA ASN A 220 -7.58 19.32 -19.74
C ASN A 220 -8.63 18.69 -20.64
N THR A 221 -9.61 19.45 -21.07
CA THR A 221 -10.69 18.95 -21.95
C THR A 221 -10.22 18.50 -23.34
N SER A 222 -8.96 18.64 -23.69
CA SER A 222 -8.44 18.21 -25.00
C SER A 222 -8.12 16.72 -25.06
N ASN A 223 -7.99 16.04 -23.91
CA ASN A 223 -7.72 14.62 -23.79
C ASN A 223 -8.98 13.74 -23.54
N ASP A 224 -10.17 14.32 -23.31
CA ASP A 224 -11.40 13.61 -22.96
C ASP A 224 -11.76 12.46 -23.93
N GLY A 225 -11.42 12.60 -25.20
CA GLY A 225 -11.79 11.65 -26.24
C GLY A 225 -13.31 11.62 -26.54
N PRO A 226 -13.77 10.80 -27.49
CA PRO A 226 -15.17 10.66 -27.80
C PRO A 226 -15.87 9.77 -26.78
N PRO A 227 -17.20 9.95 -26.52
CA PRO A 227 -18.00 8.99 -25.77
C PRO A 227 -17.94 7.59 -26.37
N THR A 228 -17.92 6.55 -25.52
CA THR A 228 -17.88 5.15 -25.97
C THR A 228 -19.27 4.60 -26.30
N GLY A 229 -20.31 5.24 -25.76
CA GLY A 229 -21.68 4.78 -25.85
C GLY A 229 -22.13 3.90 -24.68
N ALA A 230 -21.34 3.81 -23.64
CA ALA A 230 -21.71 3.16 -22.39
C ALA A 230 -22.94 3.80 -21.73
N ALA A 231 -23.52 3.12 -20.76
CA ALA A 231 -24.64 3.62 -19.98
C ALA A 231 -24.31 4.95 -19.27
N ALA A 232 -25.31 5.79 -19.07
CA ALA A 232 -25.14 7.04 -18.34
C ALA A 232 -24.59 6.76 -16.93
N GLY A 233 -23.54 7.48 -16.55
CA GLY A 233 -22.80 7.25 -15.29
C GLY A 233 -21.66 6.25 -15.42
N ALA A 234 -21.64 5.39 -16.44
CA ALA A 234 -20.63 4.36 -16.67
C ALA A 234 -19.74 4.62 -17.90
N ASP A 235 -19.76 5.82 -18.47
CA ASP A 235 -18.83 6.26 -19.51
C ASP A 235 -17.77 7.21 -18.96
N TRP A 236 -16.72 7.47 -19.71
CA TRP A 236 -15.69 8.45 -19.37
C TRP A 236 -16.30 9.84 -19.12
N MET A 237 -15.83 10.52 -18.09
CA MET A 237 -16.28 11.85 -17.70
C MET A 237 -15.19 12.93 -17.76
N GLY A 238 -13.94 12.54 -18.09
CA GLY A 238 -12.86 13.44 -18.43
C GLY A 238 -12.03 13.97 -17.27
N GLY A 239 -12.16 13.42 -16.08
CA GLY A 239 -11.18 13.68 -15.01
C GLY A 239 -9.80 13.16 -15.41
N ASP A 240 -8.74 13.88 -15.04
CA ASP A 240 -7.40 13.65 -15.55
C ASP A 240 -6.28 13.99 -14.55
N ILE A 241 -5.05 13.62 -14.90
CA ILE A 241 -3.83 13.85 -14.10
C ILE A 241 -3.60 15.36 -13.90
N GLU A 242 -3.87 16.20 -14.90
CA GLU A 242 -3.72 17.66 -14.79
C GLU A 242 -4.69 18.23 -13.75
N GLY A 243 -5.91 17.72 -13.67
CA GLY A 243 -6.88 18.09 -12.64
C GLY A 243 -6.44 17.69 -11.24
N VAL A 244 -5.79 16.52 -11.08
CA VAL A 244 -5.18 16.12 -9.81
C VAL A 244 -4.04 17.06 -9.43
N THR A 245 -3.14 17.38 -10.36
CA THR A 245 -2.03 18.31 -10.16
C THR A 245 -2.52 19.69 -9.67
N GLN A 246 -3.52 20.25 -10.36
CA GLN A 246 -4.14 21.51 -9.96
C GLN A 246 -4.69 21.45 -8.52
N LYS A 247 -5.22 20.31 -8.11
CA LYS A 247 -5.76 20.15 -6.75
C LYS A 247 -4.67 20.03 -5.70
N ILE A 248 -3.54 19.36 -6.00
CA ILE A 248 -2.35 19.32 -5.15
C ILE A 248 -1.82 20.73 -4.95
N GLU A 249 -1.59 21.47 -6.04
CA GLU A 249 -1.05 22.82 -6.02
C GLU A 249 -1.95 23.84 -5.30
N SER A 250 -3.27 23.58 -5.26
CA SER A 250 -4.20 24.44 -4.51
C SER A 250 -4.07 24.33 -2.99
N GLY A 251 -3.34 23.35 -2.47
CA GLY A 251 -3.22 23.06 -1.04
C GLY A 251 -4.41 22.25 -0.45
N TYR A 252 -5.34 21.80 -1.28
CA TYR A 252 -6.56 21.13 -0.82
C TYR A 252 -6.30 19.89 0.05
N PHE A 253 -5.34 19.06 -0.35
CA PHE A 253 -5.00 17.85 0.40
C PHE A 253 -4.29 18.18 1.72
N ALA A 254 -3.42 19.20 1.70
CA ALA A 254 -2.81 19.71 2.92
C ALA A 254 -3.85 20.24 3.90
N ASP A 255 -4.86 20.98 3.44
CA ASP A 255 -5.98 21.48 4.27
C ASP A 255 -6.79 20.34 4.91
N LEU A 256 -6.85 19.16 4.27
CA LEU A 256 -7.49 17.96 4.80
C LEU A 256 -6.59 17.14 5.74
N GLY A 257 -5.31 17.45 5.85
CA GLY A 257 -4.33 16.62 6.56
C GLY A 257 -3.94 15.34 5.81
N VAL A 258 -4.25 15.27 4.52
CA VAL A 258 -3.90 14.15 3.62
C VAL A 258 -2.42 14.21 3.29
N ASN A 259 -1.74 13.10 3.44
CA ASN A 259 -0.30 12.94 3.14
C ASN A 259 0.00 11.74 2.23
N VAL A 260 -1.03 11.03 1.76
CA VAL A 260 -0.91 9.95 0.78
C VAL A 260 -2.07 10.03 -0.22
N LEU A 261 -1.77 9.99 -1.52
CA LEU A 261 -2.74 9.84 -2.60
C LEU A 261 -2.70 8.42 -3.14
N TRP A 262 -3.85 7.79 -3.28
CA TRP A 262 -4.04 6.55 -4.03
C TRP A 262 -4.91 6.84 -5.24
N LEU A 263 -4.39 6.62 -6.44
CA LEU A 263 -5.09 6.85 -7.70
C LEU A 263 -5.42 5.52 -8.39
N THR A 264 -6.57 5.47 -9.07
CA THR A 264 -6.94 4.35 -9.96
C THR A 264 -5.87 4.12 -11.03
N PRO A 265 -5.80 2.90 -11.64
CA PRO A 265 -4.70 2.55 -12.55
C PRO A 265 -4.49 3.56 -13.67
N PHE A 266 -3.24 3.83 -14.00
CA PHE A 266 -2.85 4.77 -15.05
C PHE A 266 -2.69 4.13 -16.41
N ASN A 267 -2.65 2.80 -16.49
CA ASN A 267 -2.42 2.05 -17.71
C ASN A 267 -3.43 2.42 -18.80
N THR A 268 -2.99 2.41 -20.06
CA THR A 268 -3.91 2.48 -21.21
C THR A 268 -4.93 1.36 -21.13
N ASN A 269 -6.20 1.72 -21.13
CA ASN A 269 -7.34 0.84 -20.97
C ASN A 269 -8.09 0.57 -22.26
N ALA A 270 -8.94 -0.45 -22.25
CA ALA A 270 -9.79 -0.80 -23.39
C ALA A 270 -10.62 0.40 -23.87
N GLN A 271 -10.67 0.60 -25.18
CA GLN A 271 -11.33 1.75 -25.80
C GLN A 271 -12.81 1.50 -26.11
N GLY A 272 -13.28 0.26 -25.95
CA GLY A 272 -14.65 -0.15 -26.17
C GLY A 272 -15.49 -0.16 -24.88
N THR A 273 -16.60 -0.90 -24.95
CA THR A 273 -17.46 -1.17 -23.79
C THR A 273 -17.48 -2.65 -23.48
N GLY A 274 -17.67 -2.98 -22.19
CA GLY A 274 -17.97 -4.32 -21.72
C GLY A 274 -19.36 -4.37 -21.08
N ILE A 275 -19.89 -5.59 -20.90
CA ILE A 275 -21.18 -5.79 -20.23
C ILE A 275 -20.95 -5.76 -18.72
N ALA A 276 -21.70 -4.92 -18.02
CA ALA A 276 -21.72 -4.86 -16.55
C ALA A 276 -22.15 -6.20 -15.92
N ALA A 277 -21.91 -6.35 -14.61
CA ALA A 277 -22.26 -7.57 -13.85
C ALA A 277 -23.76 -7.90 -13.89
N ASP A 278 -24.64 -6.93 -14.16
CA ASP A 278 -26.07 -7.16 -14.32
C ASP A 278 -26.47 -7.83 -15.66
N GLY A 279 -25.53 -7.94 -16.59
CA GLY A 279 -25.72 -8.53 -17.92
C GLY A 279 -26.58 -7.71 -18.88
N VAL A 280 -26.83 -6.43 -18.58
CA VAL A 280 -27.75 -5.54 -19.33
C VAL A 280 -27.07 -4.27 -19.78
N HIS A 281 -26.32 -3.60 -18.91
CA HIS A 281 -25.74 -2.29 -19.19
C HIS A 281 -24.32 -2.41 -19.75
N ASP A 282 -24.01 -1.56 -20.72
CA ASP A 282 -22.65 -1.39 -21.22
C ASP A 282 -21.89 -0.39 -20.33
N VAL A 283 -20.67 -0.72 -19.97
CA VAL A 283 -19.74 0.12 -19.21
C VAL A 283 -18.44 0.33 -20.00
N SER A 284 -17.78 1.46 -19.80
CA SER A 284 -16.45 1.74 -20.38
C SER A 284 -15.35 1.50 -19.34
N ALA A 285 -14.10 1.51 -19.77
CA ALA A 285 -12.94 1.28 -18.94
C ALA A 285 -12.48 2.50 -18.12
N TYR A 286 -13.34 3.49 -17.91
CA TYR A 286 -13.03 4.75 -17.18
C TYR A 286 -12.39 4.53 -15.79
N HIS A 287 -12.64 3.38 -15.22
CA HIS A 287 -12.17 3.00 -13.88
C HIS A 287 -10.69 2.54 -13.84
N GLY A 288 -10.08 2.22 -14.99
CA GLY A 288 -8.68 1.83 -15.07
C GLY A 288 -8.39 0.32 -14.93
N TYR A 289 -9.41 -0.51 -14.63
CA TYR A 289 -9.21 -1.94 -14.34
C TYR A 289 -9.29 -2.88 -15.57
N TRP A 290 -9.23 -2.33 -16.79
CA TRP A 290 -9.16 -3.12 -18.02
C TRP A 290 -7.92 -2.76 -18.85
N PRO A 291 -6.70 -2.96 -18.29
CA PRO A 291 -5.46 -2.57 -18.97
C PRO A 291 -5.30 -3.34 -20.28
N ILE A 292 -4.81 -2.63 -21.31
CA ILE A 292 -4.43 -3.20 -22.60
C ILE A 292 -2.95 -3.00 -22.92
N GLU A 293 -2.29 -2.04 -22.26
CA GLU A 293 -0.85 -1.81 -22.38
C GLU A 293 -0.18 -1.83 -21.01
N PRO A 294 0.95 -2.55 -20.86
CA PRO A 294 1.58 -2.75 -19.55
C PRO A 294 2.27 -1.49 -19.01
N ARG A 295 2.88 -0.66 -19.89
CA ARG A 295 3.77 0.45 -19.52
C ARG A 295 3.46 1.75 -20.27
N GLU A 296 2.20 2.03 -20.53
CA GLU A 296 1.77 3.23 -21.21
C GLU A 296 0.66 3.93 -20.43
N VAL A 297 0.80 5.24 -20.20
CA VAL A 297 -0.22 6.06 -19.55
C VAL A 297 -1.41 6.24 -20.49
N ASP A 298 -2.63 6.04 -19.99
CA ASP A 298 -3.85 6.22 -20.77
C ASP A 298 -3.94 7.66 -21.29
N PRO A 299 -4.04 7.87 -22.61
CA PRO A 299 -4.08 9.20 -23.19
C PRO A 299 -5.31 10.03 -22.78
N ARG A 300 -6.37 9.41 -22.27
CA ARG A 300 -7.53 10.10 -21.69
C ARG A 300 -7.24 10.65 -20.30
N LEU A 301 -6.28 10.05 -19.57
CA LEU A 301 -5.85 10.52 -18.27
C LEU A 301 -4.71 11.54 -18.37
N GLY A 302 -3.91 11.48 -19.44
CA GLY A 302 -2.78 12.40 -19.62
C GLY A 302 -1.58 11.77 -20.33
N THR A 303 -0.41 12.35 -20.11
CA THR A 303 0.87 11.88 -20.65
C THR A 303 1.80 11.42 -19.52
N ALA A 304 2.83 10.65 -19.87
CA ALA A 304 3.88 10.26 -18.93
C ALA A 304 4.55 11.49 -18.26
N ASP A 305 4.80 12.56 -19.02
CA ASP A 305 5.38 13.80 -18.47
C ASP A 305 4.44 14.45 -17.45
N GLN A 306 3.14 14.52 -17.73
CA GLN A 306 2.14 15.03 -16.79
C GLN A 306 2.03 14.18 -15.52
N LEU A 307 2.18 12.86 -15.63
CA LEU A 307 2.19 11.99 -14.44
C LEU A 307 3.43 12.26 -13.57
N LYS A 308 4.61 12.44 -14.18
CA LYS A 308 5.82 12.85 -13.45
C LYS A 308 5.63 14.21 -12.78
N GLU A 309 5.10 15.19 -13.48
CA GLU A 309 4.81 16.53 -12.92
C GLU A 309 3.84 16.46 -11.74
N MET A 310 2.83 15.58 -11.79
CA MET A 310 1.88 15.37 -10.69
C MET A 310 2.58 14.77 -9.46
N VAL A 311 3.43 13.75 -9.65
CA VAL A 311 4.18 13.11 -8.55
C VAL A 311 5.17 14.10 -7.94
N ASP A 312 5.90 14.87 -8.76
CA ASP A 312 6.82 15.91 -8.29
C ASP A 312 6.09 17.00 -7.47
N ALA A 313 4.89 17.40 -7.92
CA ALA A 313 4.06 18.34 -7.17
C ALA A 313 3.60 17.76 -5.82
N ALA A 314 3.21 16.47 -5.79
CA ALA A 314 2.84 15.78 -4.56
C ALA A 314 4.02 15.69 -3.57
N HIS A 315 5.20 15.26 -4.04
CA HIS A 315 6.41 15.18 -3.21
C HIS A 315 6.84 16.55 -2.68
N SER A 316 6.73 17.60 -3.50
CA SER A 316 7.00 18.98 -3.07
C SER A 316 6.03 19.48 -1.99
N ALA A 317 4.83 18.88 -1.91
CA ALA A 317 3.84 19.16 -0.88
C ALA A 317 3.95 18.19 0.32
N GLY A 318 4.95 17.30 0.36
CA GLY A 318 5.11 16.29 1.40
C GLY A 318 4.09 15.14 1.30
N ILE A 319 3.51 14.92 0.13
CA ILE A 319 2.48 13.91 -0.12
C ILE A 319 3.09 12.74 -0.91
N ARG A 320 2.87 11.52 -0.46
CA ARG A 320 3.26 10.28 -1.13
C ARG A 320 2.20 9.86 -2.15
N VAL A 321 2.63 9.16 -3.19
CA VAL A 321 1.74 8.72 -4.27
C VAL A 321 1.79 7.21 -4.45
N MET A 322 0.63 6.56 -4.38
CA MET A 322 0.44 5.14 -4.64
C MET A 322 -0.37 4.94 -5.92
N MET A 323 0.08 4.03 -6.77
CA MET A 323 -0.74 3.57 -7.88
C MET A 323 -1.63 2.38 -7.48
N ASP A 324 -2.72 2.21 -8.18
CA ASP A 324 -3.48 0.96 -8.18
C ASP A 324 -2.90 0.03 -9.25
N TYR A 325 -2.44 -1.15 -8.86
CA TYR A 325 -1.79 -2.09 -9.78
C TYR A 325 -2.63 -3.36 -9.94
N VAL A 326 -3.08 -3.61 -11.16
CA VAL A 326 -3.91 -4.78 -11.51
C VAL A 326 -3.03 -5.98 -11.76
N VAL A 327 -3.10 -6.98 -10.89
CA VAL A 327 -2.24 -8.17 -10.94
C VAL A 327 -3.00 -9.46 -11.33
N ASN A 328 -4.33 -9.45 -11.15
CA ASN A 328 -5.15 -10.64 -11.33
C ASN A 328 -5.49 -10.91 -12.79
N HIS A 329 -5.72 -9.88 -13.58
CA HIS A 329 -6.25 -10.00 -14.93
C HIS A 329 -5.80 -8.87 -15.85
N VAL A 330 -6.06 -9.04 -17.12
CA VAL A 330 -5.94 -7.98 -18.14
C VAL A 330 -7.21 -7.96 -18.98
N HIS A 331 -7.37 -6.98 -19.87
CA HIS A 331 -8.41 -7.05 -20.90
C HIS A 331 -8.01 -8.00 -22.05
N GLU A 332 -9.00 -8.57 -22.76
CA GLU A 332 -8.73 -9.47 -23.90
C GLU A 332 -7.91 -8.83 -25.03
N ASP A 333 -7.90 -7.51 -25.14
CA ASP A 333 -7.09 -6.76 -26.11
C ASP A 333 -5.67 -6.46 -25.61
N HIS A 334 -5.29 -6.91 -24.42
CA HIS A 334 -3.96 -6.65 -23.87
C HIS A 334 -2.86 -7.28 -24.72
N THR A 335 -1.77 -6.54 -24.93
CA THR A 335 -0.64 -6.97 -25.75
C THR A 335 -0.09 -8.33 -25.31
N TYR A 336 0.04 -8.59 -24.02
CA TYR A 336 0.53 -9.88 -23.52
C TYR A 336 -0.45 -11.03 -23.79
N TYR A 337 -1.75 -10.80 -23.67
CA TYR A 337 -2.73 -11.84 -23.97
C TYR A 337 -2.78 -12.18 -25.45
N GLN A 338 -2.60 -11.18 -26.32
CA GLN A 338 -2.55 -11.38 -27.77
C GLN A 338 -1.27 -12.10 -28.23
N GLU A 339 -0.14 -11.86 -27.56
CA GLU A 339 1.17 -12.40 -27.92
C GLU A 339 1.47 -13.73 -27.24
N ASN A 340 1.05 -13.90 -25.97
CA ASN A 340 1.36 -15.05 -25.11
C ASN A 340 0.10 -15.56 -24.39
N PRO A 341 -0.90 -16.07 -25.11
CA PRO A 341 -2.17 -16.51 -24.48
C PRO A 341 -1.96 -17.64 -23.44
N GLU A 342 -0.85 -18.37 -23.49
CA GLU A 342 -0.46 -19.39 -22.52
C GLU A 342 -0.06 -18.81 -21.15
N TRP A 343 0.17 -17.51 -21.02
CA TRP A 343 0.41 -16.83 -19.77
C TRP A 343 -0.86 -16.67 -18.92
N PHE A 344 -2.01 -17.05 -19.48
CA PHE A 344 -3.30 -16.80 -18.86
C PHE A 344 -4.08 -18.10 -18.66
N ASN A 345 -4.80 -18.16 -17.53
CA ASN A 345 -5.68 -19.26 -17.22
C ASN A 345 -6.88 -19.27 -18.20
N GLN A 346 -7.24 -20.45 -18.68
CA GLN A 346 -8.40 -20.70 -19.53
C GLN A 346 -9.57 -21.26 -18.69
N GLY A 347 -9.76 -20.71 -17.48
CA GLY A 347 -10.74 -21.18 -16.50
C GLY A 347 -12.18 -20.82 -16.84
N CYS A 348 -13.07 -21.15 -15.94
CA CYS A 348 -14.48 -20.77 -16.00
C CYS A 348 -14.70 -19.32 -15.58
N ILE A 349 -15.90 -18.77 -15.83
CA ILE A 349 -16.30 -17.45 -15.31
C ILE A 349 -16.71 -17.58 -13.84
N CYS A 350 -16.07 -16.81 -12.97
CA CYS A 350 -16.31 -16.82 -11.53
C CYS A 350 -17.79 -16.61 -11.19
N GLY A 351 -18.32 -17.38 -10.24
CA GLY A 351 -19.71 -17.27 -9.78
C GLY A 351 -20.76 -17.90 -10.71
N THR A 352 -20.36 -18.50 -11.84
CA THR A 352 -21.27 -19.26 -12.71
C THR A 352 -21.43 -20.70 -12.23
N GLU A 353 -22.34 -21.47 -12.88
CA GLU A 353 -22.57 -22.89 -12.53
C GLU A 353 -21.24 -23.68 -12.64
N ASN A 354 -20.87 -24.38 -11.56
CA ASN A 354 -19.62 -25.13 -11.39
C ASN A 354 -18.34 -24.27 -11.40
N CYS A 355 -18.43 -23.01 -11.03
CA CYS A 355 -17.29 -22.09 -10.89
C CYS A 355 -17.43 -21.24 -9.63
N ASP A 356 -17.32 -21.86 -8.48
CA ASP A 356 -17.41 -21.17 -7.19
C ASP A 356 -16.19 -20.24 -6.97
N TRP A 357 -16.42 -19.04 -6.47
CA TRP A 357 -15.41 -18.02 -6.19
C TRP A 357 -14.29 -18.48 -5.24
N THR A 358 -14.57 -19.43 -4.35
CA THR A 358 -13.60 -19.94 -3.39
C THR A 358 -12.82 -21.12 -3.96
N GLU A 359 -13.53 -22.04 -4.63
CA GLU A 359 -12.93 -23.25 -5.22
C GLU A 359 -12.01 -22.90 -6.39
N HIS A 360 -12.43 -21.94 -7.23
CA HIS A 360 -11.72 -21.50 -8.43
C HIS A 360 -11.03 -20.12 -8.26
N ARG A 361 -10.71 -19.71 -7.04
CA ARG A 361 -10.21 -18.37 -6.78
C ARG A 361 -8.93 -18.00 -7.56
N LEU A 362 -8.14 -18.97 -8.01
CA LEU A 362 -6.84 -18.77 -8.67
C LEU A 362 -6.86 -19.02 -10.18
N ASP A 363 -8.00 -19.36 -10.76
CA ASP A 363 -8.06 -19.77 -12.16
C ASP A 363 -9.36 -19.38 -12.87
N CYS A 364 -10.33 -18.75 -12.18
CA CYS A 364 -11.55 -18.27 -12.81
C CYS A 364 -11.40 -16.83 -13.33
N GLN A 365 -12.01 -16.54 -14.45
CA GLN A 365 -12.07 -15.21 -15.04
C GLN A 365 -13.23 -14.41 -14.42
N PHE A 366 -13.04 -13.13 -14.14
CA PHE A 366 -14.11 -12.26 -13.63
C PHE A 366 -15.22 -12.06 -14.68
N THR A 367 -14.83 -11.90 -15.93
CA THR A 367 -15.71 -11.91 -17.10
C THR A 367 -14.99 -12.55 -18.30
N SER A 368 -15.74 -12.83 -19.38
CA SER A 368 -15.17 -13.48 -20.58
C SER A 368 -14.11 -12.64 -21.31
N TYR A 369 -14.11 -11.31 -21.12
CA TYR A 369 -13.14 -10.39 -21.71
C TYR A 369 -12.02 -9.97 -20.75
N MET A 370 -11.90 -10.62 -19.58
CA MET A 370 -10.86 -10.38 -18.59
C MET A 370 -10.07 -11.68 -18.33
N PRO A 371 -9.13 -12.04 -19.23
CA PRO A 371 -8.24 -13.17 -19.01
C PRO A 371 -7.49 -13.07 -17.68
N ASP A 372 -7.48 -14.17 -16.94
CA ASP A 372 -6.86 -14.30 -15.63
C ASP A 372 -5.39 -14.66 -15.77
N VAL A 373 -4.48 -13.97 -15.06
CA VAL A 373 -3.03 -14.19 -15.15
C VAL A 373 -2.62 -15.48 -14.44
N ASN A 374 -1.94 -16.35 -15.16
CA ASN A 374 -1.40 -17.58 -14.60
C ASN A 374 -0.01 -17.35 -13.95
N TRP A 375 0.01 -17.01 -12.70
CA TRP A 375 1.23 -16.75 -11.92
C TRP A 375 2.18 -17.97 -11.80
N LYS A 376 1.73 -19.16 -12.20
CA LYS A 376 2.57 -20.36 -12.29
C LYS A 376 3.42 -20.39 -13.56
N VAL A 377 3.12 -19.57 -14.53
CA VAL A 377 3.98 -19.35 -15.70
C VAL A 377 5.06 -18.38 -15.31
N ARG A 378 6.30 -18.85 -15.19
CA ARG A 378 7.44 -18.05 -14.70
C ARG A 378 7.64 -16.77 -15.52
N GLU A 379 7.58 -16.87 -16.84
CA GLU A 379 7.75 -15.71 -17.74
C GLU A 379 6.68 -14.64 -17.50
N ALA A 380 5.44 -15.05 -17.25
CA ALA A 380 4.35 -14.13 -16.90
C ALA A 380 4.60 -13.48 -15.53
N SER A 381 4.89 -14.28 -14.50
CA SER A 381 5.17 -13.80 -13.15
C SER A 381 6.33 -12.78 -13.16
N GLU A 382 7.44 -13.09 -13.80
CA GLU A 382 8.60 -12.19 -13.93
C GLU A 382 8.21 -10.89 -14.65
N GLN A 383 7.45 -10.97 -15.75
CA GLN A 383 7.10 -9.80 -16.54
C GLN A 383 6.15 -8.86 -15.78
N PHE A 384 5.12 -9.38 -15.11
CA PHE A 384 4.20 -8.54 -14.34
C PHE A 384 4.88 -7.87 -13.13
N ILE A 385 5.87 -8.55 -12.51
CA ILE A 385 6.68 -7.95 -11.45
C ILE A 385 7.58 -6.84 -12.02
N GLU A 386 8.26 -7.08 -13.14
CA GLU A 386 9.10 -6.05 -13.78
C GLU A 386 8.27 -4.85 -14.27
N ASP A 387 7.00 -5.04 -14.63
CA ASP A 387 6.09 -3.93 -14.97
C ASP A 387 5.75 -3.09 -13.73
N ALA A 388 5.49 -3.72 -12.59
CA ALA A 388 5.27 -3.01 -11.33
C ALA A 388 6.51 -2.19 -10.92
N LEU A 389 7.70 -2.79 -10.97
CA LEU A 389 8.96 -2.07 -10.70
C LEU A 389 9.14 -0.89 -11.65
N TRP A 390 8.83 -1.09 -12.94
CA TRP A 390 8.92 -0.01 -13.94
C TRP A 390 8.00 1.17 -13.61
N TRP A 391 6.74 0.92 -13.21
CA TRP A 391 5.81 1.98 -12.81
C TRP A 391 6.33 2.76 -11.59
N LEU A 392 6.80 2.06 -10.56
CA LEU A 392 7.34 2.68 -9.37
C LEU A 392 8.60 3.52 -9.66
N GLU A 393 9.50 3.01 -10.50
CA GLU A 393 10.75 3.68 -10.83
C GLU A 393 10.56 4.84 -11.81
N GLU A 394 9.80 4.63 -12.91
CA GLU A 394 9.64 5.63 -13.98
C GLU A 394 8.95 6.90 -13.49
N PHE A 395 8.03 6.75 -12.53
CA PHE A 395 7.23 7.86 -12.00
C PHE A 395 7.58 8.20 -10.54
N ASP A 396 8.62 7.61 -9.99
CA ASP A 396 9.08 7.84 -8.61
C ASP A 396 7.97 7.68 -7.56
N LEU A 397 7.08 6.69 -7.74
CA LEU A 397 5.97 6.41 -6.83
C LEU A 397 6.48 5.88 -5.48
N ASP A 398 5.63 5.90 -4.44
CA ASP A 398 6.00 5.55 -3.06
C ASP A 398 5.39 4.22 -2.60
N GLY A 399 4.55 3.61 -3.41
CA GLY A 399 3.89 2.35 -3.10
C GLY A 399 2.81 1.99 -4.11
N ALA A 400 2.09 0.92 -3.81
CA ALA A 400 0.99 0.45 -4.66
C ALA A 400 -0.15 -0.17 -3.84
N ARG A 401 -1.36 -0.01 -4.36
CA ARG A 401 -2.48 -0.87 -3.97
C ARG A 401 -2.55 -2.02 -4.97
N ILE A 402 -2.49 -3.23 -4.48
CA ILE A 402 -2.52 -4.45 -5.29
C ILE A 402 -3.97 -4.92 -5.41
N ASP A 403 -4.50 -4.79 -6.63
CA ASP A 403 -5.88 -5.13 -6.97
C ASP A 403 -6.13 -6.63 -6.87
N ALA A 404 -7.31 -7.01 -6.34
CA ALA A 404 -7.84 -8.38 -6.34
C ALA A 404 -6.85 -9.46 -5.87
N VAL A 405 -5.94 -9.13 -4.93
CA VAL A 405 -4.87 -10.04 -4.48
C VAL A 405 -5.39 -11.38 -3.93
N LYS A 406 -6.63 -11.42 -3.46
CA LYS A 406 -7.32 -12.65 -3.07
C LYS A 406 -7.34 -13.71 -4.18
N HIS A 407 -7.33 -13.29 -5.44
CA HIS A 407 -7.51 -14.12 -6.62
C HIS A 407 -6.19 -14.52 -7.30
N VAL A 408 -5.04 -14.09 -6.76
CA VAL A 408 -3.72 -14.50 -7.26
C VAL A 408 -3.06 -15.54 -6.37
N ASP A 409 -2.07 -16.25 -6.89
CA ASP A 409 -1.25 -17.18 -6.12
C ASP A 409 -0.46 -16.42 -5.04
N ASP A 410 -0.22 -17.03 -3.90
CA ASP A 410 0.48 -16.40 -2.78
C ASP A 410 1.88 -15.91 -3.17
N LEU A 411 2.54 -16.65 -4.06
CA LEU A 411 3.86 -16.25 -4.58
C LEU A 411 3.84 -14.89 -5.29
N ALA A 412 2.72 -14.47 -5.86
CA ALA A 412 2.62 -13.17 -6.53
C ALA A 412 2.84 -12.02 -5.55
N ALA A 413 2.18 -12.05 -4.39
CA ALA A 413 2.35 -11.06 -3.34
C ALA A 413 3.77 -11.07 -2.76
N THR A 414 4.29 -12.27 -2.44
CA THR A 414 5.64 -12.43 -1.88
C THR A 414 6.72 -11.98 -2.87
N ASN A 415 6.63 -12.41 -4.12
CA ASN A 415 7.63 -12.05 -5.13
C ASN A 415 7.61 -10.55 -5.45
N LEU A 416 6.41 -9.96 -5.53
CA LEU A 416 6.28 -8.53 -5.78
C LEU A 416 6.90 -7.71 -4.63
N ALA A 417 6.57 -8.05 -3.38
CA ALA A 417 7.16 -7.39 -2.21
C ALA A 417 8.68 -7.56 -2.16
N THR A 418 9.18 -8.80 -2.32
CA THR A 418 10.62 -9.06 -2.34
C THR A 418 11.35 -8.20 -3.37
N ARG A 419 10.83 -8.11 -4.60
CA ARG A 419 11.47 -7.34 -5.68
C ARG A 419 11.40 -5.83 -5.45
N ILE A 420 10.30 -5.34 -4.86
CA ILE A 420 10.17 -3.92 -4.50
C ILE A 420 11.14 -3.58 -3.38
N ASN A 421 11.24 -4.38 -2.33
CA ASN A 421 12.17 -4.17 -1.23
C ASN A 421 13.64 -4.19 -1.73
N GLU A 422 14.01 -5.18 -2.56
CA GLU A 422 15.35 -5.24 -3.18
C GLU A 422 15.69 -3.99 -4.00
N ARG A 423 14.71 -3.42 -4.72
CA ARG A 423 14.94 -2.33 -5.66
C ARG A 423 14.88 -0.96 -5.03
N PHE A 424 13.94 -0.74 -4.10
CA PHE A 424 13.58 0.60 -3.61
C PHE A 424 13.95 0.85 -2.14
N GLU A 425 14.02 -0.19 -1.30
CA GLU A 425 14.25 -0.01 0.15
C GLU A 425 15.73 -0.08 0.54
N THR A 426 16.59 0.42 -0.34
CA THR A 426 18.05 0.27 -0.26
C THR A 426 18.70 1.09 0.87
N VAL A 427 17.97 2.10 1.43
CA VAL A 427 18.46 2.97 2.52
C VAL A 427 17.45 3.14 3.65
N GLY A 428 16.48 2.26 3.75
CA GLY A 428 15.47 2.24 4.82
C GLY A 428 14.28 3.17 4.58
N THR A 429 14.06 3.61 3.35
CA THR A 429 12.79 4.19 2.91
C THR A 429 11.84 3.04 2.61
N ASP A 430 10.76 2.93 3.39
CA ASP A 430 9.78 1.86 3.23
C ASP A 430 8.79 2.23 2.12
N TYR A 431 8.54 1.30 1.19
CA TYR A 431 7.49 1.35 0.19
C TYR A 431 6.27 0.58 0.69
N TYR A 432 5.07 1.10 0.45
CA TYR A 432 3.87 0.50 0.99
C TYR A 432 3.07 -0.27 -0.04
N LEU A 433 2.90 -1.56 0.22
CA LEU A 433 2.09 -2.46 -0.59
C LEU A 433 0.79 -2.80 0.14
N LYS A 434 -0.29 -2.16 -0.26
CA LYS A 434 -1.63 -2.40 0.26
C LYS A 434 -2.39 -3.39 -0.60
N GLY A 435 -2.78 -4.53 -0.05
CA GLY A 435 -3.60 -5.49 -0.77
C GLY A 435 -5.11 -5.20 -0.75
N GLU A 436 -5.81 -5.85 -1.69
CA GLU A 436 -7.24 -6.02 -1.65
C GLU A 436 -7.60 -7.52 -1.55
N THR A 437 -7.97 -7.94 -0.36
CA THR A 437 -8.57 -9.26 -0.12
C THR A 437 -10.01 -9.07 0.32
N ALA A 438 -10.92 -8.97 -0.66
CA ALA A 438 -12.34 -8.71 -0.41
C ALA A 438 -12.96 -9.84 0.41
N MET A 439 -13.26 -9.55 1.67
CA MET A 439 -13.89 -10.44 2.64
C MET A 439 -15.10 -9.75 3.29
N GLY A 440 -15.91 -10.50 3.98
CA GLY A 440 -17.09 -9.98 4.66
C GLY A 440 -16.97 -10.02 6.18
N TRP A 441 -18.11 -9.86 6.83
CA TRP A 441 -18.33 -10.09 8.24
C TRP A 441 -19.48 -11.08 8.40
N SER A 442 -19.27 -12.18 9.14
CA SER A 442 -20.17 -13.34 9.18
C SER A 442 -21.02 -13.45 10.45
N GLY A 443 -20.94 -12.47 11.37
CA GLY A 443 -21.73 -12.48 12.61
C GLY A 443 -20.98 -11.93 13.83
N ASP A 444 -21.65 -11.94 14.98
CA ASP A 444 -21.21 -11.21 16.18
C ASP A 444 -20.04 -11.91 16.93
N SER A 445 -19.72 -13.17 16.63
CA SER A 445 -18.61 -13.86 17.30
C SER A 445 -17.31 -13.76 16.51
N LEU A 446 -16.18 -13.73 17.23
CA LEU A 446 -14.87 -13.79 16.60
C LEU A 446 -14.66 -15.12 15.83
N GLU A 447 -15.14 -16.24 16.37
CA GLU A 447 -15.04 -17.57 15.76
C GLU A 447 -15.68 -17.62 14.37
N ASP A 448 -16.83 -16.94 14.18
CA ASP A 448 -17.53 -16.87 12.88
C ASP A 448 -16.74 -16.07 11.83
N ASN A 449 -15.78 -15.26 12.27
CA ASN A 449 -15.00 -14.37 11.41
C ASN A 449 -13.51 -14.77 11.27
N GLN A 450 -13.09 -15.86 11.90
CA GLN A 450 -11.69 -16.28 11.85
C GLN A 450 -11.23 -16.56 10.42
N PHE A 451 -12.06 -17.22 9.61
CA PHE A 451 -11.75 -17.49 8.20
C PHE A 451 -11.49 -16.20 7.40
N GLN A 452 -12.22 -15.12 7.68
CA GLN A 452 -12.03 -13.84 7.01
C GLN A 452 -10.68 -13.21 7.39
N TYR A 453 -10.36 -13.18 8.69
CA TYR A 453 -9.06 -12.69 9.16
C TYR A 453 -7.90 -13.54 8.62
N ASP A 454 -8.00 -14.86 8.67
CA ASP A 454 -6.96 -15.76 8.16
C ASP A 454 -6.73 -15.59 6.65
N THR A 455 -7.82 -15.33 5.89
CA THR A 455 -7.71 -15.10 4.44
C THR A 455 -7.01 -13.77 4.14
N ILE A 456 -7.29 -12.71 4.89
CA ILE A 456 -6.62 -11.42 4.74
C ILE A 456 -5.15 -11.53 5.17
N ASN A 457 -4.89 -12.16 6.32
CA ASN A 457 -3.54 -12.34 6.87
C ASN A 457 -2.61 -13.17 5.97
N ARG A 458 -3.18 -14.02 5.11
CA ARG A 458 -2.42 -14.87 4.18
C ARG A 458 -1.44 -14.08 3.31
N TYR A 459 -1.76 -12.85 2.99
CA TYR A 459 -0.98 -11.99 2.10
C TYR A 459 -0.22 -10.88 2.83
N ILE A 460 -0.17 -10.91 4.18
CA ILE A 460 0.55 -9.92 4.98
C ILE A 460 1.76 -10.58 5.64
N GLY A 461 2.91 -9.92 5.58
CA GLY A 461 4.12 -10.44 6.24
C GLY A 461 5.37 -9.64 5.91
N GLU A 462 6.46 -9.98 6.56
CA GLU A 462 7.78 -9.35 6.36
C GLU A 462 8.25 -9.46 4.90
N ASP A 463 7.94 -10.58 4.24
CA ASP A 463 8.27 -10.85 2.84
C ASP A 463 7.03 -10.80 1.93
N SER A 464 5.99 -10.08 2.30
CA SER A 464 4.74 -9.97 1.56
C SER A 464 4.19 -8.55 1.68
N LEU A 465 2.86 -8.36 1.54
CA LEU A 465 2.25 -7.03 1.63
C LEU A 465 2.31 -6.47 3.05
N ASP A 466 2.40 -5.15 3.17
CA ASP A 466 2.50 -4.44 4.46
C ASP A 466 1.16 -4.31 5.17
N GLY A 467 0.08 -4.33 4.42
CA GLY A 467 -1.26 -4.20 4.96
C GLY A 467 -2.35 -4.41 3.93
N GLN A 468 -3.58 -4.29 4.38
CA GLN A 468 -4.75 -4.50 3.53
C GLN A 468 -5.92 -3.61 3.93
N ALA A 469 -6.92 -3.49 3.05
CA ALA A 469 -8.20 -2.93 3.43
C ALA A 469 -8.84 -3.76 4.55
N ASP A 470 -9.31 -3.11 5.62
CA ASP A 470 -9.95 -3.78 6.74
C ASP A 470 -11.43 -4.08 6.45
N PHE A 471 -11.63 -5.09 5.60
CA PHE A 471 -12.98 -5.51 5.18
C PHE A 471 -13.84 -6.01 6.34
N VAL A 472 -13.25 -6.73 7.30
CA VAL A 472 -14.00 -7.26 8.44
C VAL A 472 -14.54 -6.13 9.28
N LEU A 473 -13.71 -5.14 9.61
CA LEU A 473 -14.11 -3.97 10.38
C LEU A 473 -15.15 -3.14 9.63
N TYR A 474 -14.94 -2.88 8.33
CA TYR A 474 -15.89 -2.17 7.48
C TYR A 474 -17.29 -2.79 7.55
N HIS A 475 -17.41 -4.08 7.24
CA HIS A 475 -18.69 -4.78 7.22
C HIS A 475 -19.30 -4.96 8.62
N ALA A 476 -18.47 -5.07 9.66
CA ALA A 476 -18.96 -5.15 11.03
C ALA A 476 -19.62 -3.83 11.48
N VAL A 477 -19.04 -2.67 11.12
CA VAL A 477 -19.39 -1.42 11.82
C VAL A 477 -20.14 -0.40 10.95
N VAL A 478 -19.82 -0.25 9.65
CA VAL A 478 -20.33 0.91 8.91
C VAL A 478 -21.86 0.90 8.82
N ASP A 479 -22.46 -0.12 8.26
CA ASP A 479 -23.92 -0.20 8.20
C ASP A 479 -24.54 -0.55 9.55
N ASN A 480 -23.93 -1.49 10.27
CA ASN A 480 -24.50 -1.99 11.51
C ASN A 480 -24.57 -0.92 12.62
N VAL A 481 -23.60 -0.04 12.71
CA VAL A 481 -23.53 0.96 13.79
C VAL A 481 -23.92 2.35 13.31
N PHE A 482 -23.37 2.82 12.19
CA PHE A 482 -23.53 4.21 11.78
C PHE A 482 -24.78 4.41 10.92
N THR A 483 -24.92 3.75 9.77
CA THR A 483 -25.97 4.10 8.81
C THR A 483 -27.33 3.50 9.16
N GLN A 484 -27.41 2.24 9.56
CA GLN A 484 -28.64 1.54 9.93
C GLN A 484 -28.92 1.56 11.44
N GLY A 485 -27.88 1.69 12.27
CA GLY A 485 -28.01 1.72 13.73
C GLY A 485 -28.55 0.40 14.34
N ALA A 486 -28.42 -0.72 13.62
CA ALA A 486 -28.86 -2.03 14.08
C ALA A 486 -28.02 -2.56 15.27
N ARG A 487 -26.82 -2.05 15.41
CA ARG A 487 -25.89 -2.31 16.51
C ARG A 487 -25.56 -1.02 17.26
N ASN A 488 -24.98 -1.14 18.44
CA ASN A 488 -24.63 -0.04 19.31
C ASN A 488 -23.11 0.14 19.48
N TYR A 489 -22.68 1.10 20.28
CA TYR A 489 -21.26 1.41 20.45
C TYR A 489 -20.46 0.35 21.20
N HIS A 490 -21.09 -0.60 21.92
CA HIS A 490 -20.36 -1.80 22.37
C HIS A 490 -19.89 -2.65 21.19
N HIS A 491 -20.66 -2.71 20.11
CA HIS A 491 -20.29 -3.43 18.89
C HIS A 491 -19.16 -2.71 18.14
N LEU A 492 -19.24 -1.37 18.03
CA LEU A 492 -18.16 -0.56 17.47
C LEU A 492 -16.84 -0.78 18.20
N ASP A 493 -16.87 -0.65 19.52
CA ASP A 493 -15.72 -0.85 20.40
C ASP A 493 -15.12 -2.24 20.26
N TYR A 494 -15.97 -3.27 20.29
CA TYR A 494 -15.53 -4.66 20.15
C TYR A 494 -14.77 -4.91 18.84
N TRP A 495 -15.31 -4.49 17.69
CA TRP A 495 -14.69 -4.77 16.40
C TRP A 495 -13.50 -3.87 16.11
N THR A 496 -13.50 -2.62 16.58
CA THR A 496 -12.31 -1.75 16.51
C THR A 496 -11.14 -2.35 17.28
N SER A 497 -11.40 -2.85 18.50
CA SER A 497 -10.38 -3.53 19.29
C SER A 497 -9.88 -4.83 18.63
N ARG A 498 -10.78 -5.62 17.99
CA ARG A 498 -10.41 -6.86 17.30
C ARG A 498 -9.51 -6.62 16.10
N SER A 499 -9.71 -5.54 15.36
CA SER A 499 -8.86 -5.17 14.23
C SER A 499 -7.38 -5.07 14.62
N GLN A 500 -7.05 -4.63 15.82
CA GLN A 500 -5.65 -4.58 16.29
C GLN A 500 -5.08 -5.95 16.65
N ASP A 501 -5.93 -6.88 17.13
CA ASP A 501 -5.48 -8.17 17.71
C ASP A 501 -5.44 -9.31 16.69
N GLN A 502 -6.15 -9.19 15.55
CA GLN A 502 -6.39 -10.30 14.63
C GLN A 502 -5.49 -10.29 13.39
N TYR A 503 -4.87 -9.16 13.09
CA TYR A 503 -3.94 -9.07 11.96
C TYR A 503 -2.50 -9.39 12.38
N VAL A 504 -1.66 -9.69 11.39
CA VAL A 504 -0.24 -9.95 11.58
C VAL A 504 0.41 -8.77 12.31
N PRO A 505 1.22 -9.01 13.36
CA PRO A 505 1.90 -7.93 14.07
C PRO A 505 2.78 -7.08 13.13
N GLY A 506 2.60 -5.77 13.17
CA GLY A 506 3.29 -4.83 12.28
C GLY A 506 2.52 -4.50 11.00
N ALA A 507 1.38 -5.16 10.74
CA ALA A 507 0.53 -4.82 9.61
C ALA A 507 -0.04 -3.40 9.74
N VAL A 508 0.09 -2.60 8.69
CA VAL A 508 -0.53 -1.28 8.58
C VAL A 508 -1.86 -1.43 7.85
N MET A 509 -2.92 -1.70 8.61
CA MET A 509 -4.25 -1.91 8.03
C MET A 509 -4.90 -0.60 7.60
N VAL A 510 -5.75 -0.65 6.59
CA VAL A 510 -6.48 0.49 6.02
C VAL A 510 -7.97 0.41 6.38
N PRO A 511 -8.38 0.98 7.52
CA PRO A 511 -9.80 1.13 7.84
C PRO A 511 -10.46 2.15 6.89
N TYR A 512 -11.74 1.95 6.59
CA TYR A 512 -12.50 2.83 5.69
C TYR A 512 -14.00 2.81 6.00
N VAL A 513 -14.72 3.84 5.54
CA VAL A 513 -16.18 3.93 5.61
C VAL A 513 -16.83 4.07 4.24
N GLY A 514 -16.03 4.39 3.23
CA GLY A 514 -16.41 4.51 1.82
C GLY A 514 -15.25 4.15 0.91
N SER A 515 -15.56 3.66 -0.29
CA SER A 515 -14.61 3.39 -1.37
C SER A 515 -15.33 3.43 -2.72
N HIS A 516 -14.59 3.23 -3.80
CA HIS A 516 -15.18 3.15 -5.15
C HIS A 516 -16.04 1.90 -5.38
N ASP A 517 -15.99 0.90 -4.49
CA ASP A 517 -16.71 -0.38 -4.62
C ASP A 517 -17.98 -0.47 -3.77
N VAL A 518 -18.28 0.57 -2.99
CA VAL A 518 -19.43 0.57 -2.09
C VAL A 518 -20.27 1.82 -2.25
N PRO A 519 -21.60 1.79 -1.98
CA PRO A 519 -22.42 2.97 -2.01
C PRO A 519 -21.90 4.05 -1.08
N ARG A 520 -22.08 5.32 -1.43
CA ARG A 520 -21.67 6.47 -0.61
C ARG A 520 -22.27 6.39 0.79
N ILE A 521 -21.45 6.65 1.80
CA ILE A 521 -21.90 6.62 3.19
C ILE A 521 -23.04 7.64 3.45
N ALA A 522 -23.00 8.80 2.80
CA ALA A 522 -24.06 9.81 2.92
C ALA A 522 -25.41 9.28 2.42
N SER A 523 -25.45 8.56 1.29
CA SER A 523 -26.66 7.92 0.78
C SER A 523 -27.16 6.80 1.68
N ARG A 524 -26.26 5.99 2.25
CA ARG A 524 -26.64 4.92 3.19
C ARG A 524 -27.15 5.45 4.52
N ALA A 525 -26.69 6.63 4.95
CA ALA A 525 -27.14 7.28 6.17
C ALA A 525 -28.45 8.08 5.98
N ASP A 526 -28.88 8.35 4.75
CA ASP A 526 -30.06 9.18 4.46
C ASP A 526 -31.35 8.34 4.49
N VAL A 527 -32.03 8.39 5.62
CA VAL A 527 -33.29 7.66 5.86
C VAL A 527 -34.43 8.27 5.06
N GLY A 528 -35.03 7.50 4.16
CA GLY A 528 -36.22 7.86 3.38
C GLY A 528 -35.96 8.26 1.93
N THR A 529 -34.74 8.09 1.44
CA THR A 529 -34.38 8.16 0.01
C THR A 529 -34.58 6.82 -0.71
N ASN A 530 -34.28 6.80 -2.01
CA ASN A 530 -34.21 5.56 -2.76
C ASN A 530 -33.14 4.63 -2.16
N ASP A 531 -33.25 3.34 -2.51
CA ASP A 531 -32.30 2.35 -2.03
C ASP A 531 -30.86 2.76 -2.40
N ALA A 532 -30.00 2.87 -1.39
CA ALA A 532 -28.59 3.24 -1.59
C ALA A 532 -27.80 2.19 -2.37
N TYR A 533 -28.34 1.01 -2.62
CA TYR A 533 -27.70 -0.03 -3.44
C TYR A 533 -28.16 -0.01 -4.90
N ASN A 534 -29.06 0.91 -5.30
CA ASN A 534 -29.40 1.11 -6.71
C ASN A 534 -28.18 1.61 -7.50
N GLN A 535 -28.02 1.06 -8.71
CA GLN A 535 -26.88 1.31 -9.59
C GLN A 535 -27.24 2.16 -10.80
N TRP A 536 -28.50 2.04 -11.26
CA TRP A 536 -28.91 2.56 -12.56
C TRP A 536 -30.14 3.49 -12.41
N GLN A 537 -30.25 4.45 -13.34
CA GLN A 537 -31.24 5.51 -13.28
C GLN A 537 -32.69 5.00 -13.22
N GLU A 538 -33.01 3.91 -13.93
CA GLU A 538 -34.33 3.30 -13.95
C GLU A 538 -34.72 2.63 -12.63
N GLN A 539 -33.76 2.32 -11.78
CA GLN A 539 -33.98 1.81 -10.42
C GLN A 539 -34.39 2.92 -9.44
N GLY A 540 -34.12 4.18 -9.80
CA GLY A 540 -34.29 5.33 -8.92
C GLY A 540 -33.07 5.52 -8.01
N LEU A 541 -32.12 6.31 -8.48
CA LEU A 541 -30.86 6.56 -7.78
C LEU A 541 -31.05 7.42 -6.52
N PRO A 542 -30.19 7.27 -5.49
CA PRO A 542 -30.16 8.17 -4.34
C PRO A 542 -29.90 9.61 -4.78
N GLY A 543 -30.53 10.56 -4.08
CA GLY A 543 -30.29 11.98 -4.28
C GLY A 543 -29.47 12.59 -3.15
N GLN A 544 -29.15 13.86 -3.30
CA GLN A 544 -28.43 14.60 -2.27
C GLN A 544 -29.18 14.61 -0.94
N PRO A 545 -28.55 14.21 0.18
CA PRO A 545 -29.17 14.22 1.50
C PRO A 545 -29.62 15.62 1.93
N GLY A 546 -30.82 15.69 2.52
CA GLY A 546 -31.45 16.94 2.87
C GLY A 546 -31.54 17.25 4.38
N THR A 547 -31.00 16.36 5.25
CA THR A 547 -31.13 16.48 6.70
C THR A 547 -29.82 16.68 7.41
N ASP A 548 -29.81 17.48 8.49
CA ASP A 548 -28.61 17.65 9.33
C ASP A 548 -28.22 16.34 9.99
N GLY A 549 -29.20 15.46 10.30
CA GLY A 549 -28.94 14.16 10.92
C GLY A 549 -28.06 13.24 10.07
N THR A 550 -28.24 13.23 8.73
CA THR A 550 -27.41 12.47 7.81
C THR A 550 -25.95 12.91 7.90
N TYR A 551 -25.68 14.21 7.80
CA TYR A 551 -24.31 14.76 7.88
C TYR A 551 -23.68 14.56 9.26
N GLN A 552 -24.49 14.58 10.35
CA GLN A 552 -23.99 14.23 11.68
C GLN A 552 -23.60 12.76 11.80
N THR A 553 -24.36 11.85 11.17
CA THR A 553 -23.98 10.42 11.10
C THR A 553 -22.67 10.23 10.34
N VAL A 554 -22.50 10.89 9.20
CA VAL A 554 -21.26 10.87 8.43
C VAL A 554 -20.11 11.41 9.27
N LEU A 555 -20.31 12.55 9.97
CA LEU A 555 -19.28 13.11 10.85
C LEU A 555 -18.89 12.15 11.99
N GLN A 556 -19.84 11.42 12.59
CA GLN A 556 -19.52 10.44 13.62
C GLN A 556 -18.70 9.26 13.07
N ALA A 557 -19.03 8.79 11.86
CA ALA A 557 -18.27 7.73 11.20
C ALA A 557 -16.82 8.17 10.86
N TYR A 558 -16.65 9.38 10.33
CA TYR A 558 -15.34 9.95 10.07
C TYR A 558 -14.59 10.36 11.34
N GLY A 559 -15.30 10.80 12.39
CA GLY A 559 -14.71 11.05 13.71
C GLY A 559 -14.10 9.79 14.32
N TRP A 560 -14.76 8.65 14.17
CA TRP A 560 -14.20 7.35 14.52
C TRP A 560 -13.06 6.98 13.58
N LEU A 561 -13.25 7.03 12.27
CA LEU A 561 -12.27 6.60 11.27
C LEU A 561 -10.92 7.33 11.42
N LEU A 562 -10.95 8.67 11.52
CA LEU A 562 -9.75 9.51 11.59
C LEU A 562 -9.03 9.44 12.95
N THR A 563 -9.62 8.76 13.93
CA THR A 563 -9.05 8.61 15.26
C THR A 563 -8.83 7.14 15.66
N THR A 564 -9.06 6.20 14.74
CA THR A 564 -8.80 4.77 14.92
C THR A 564 -7.38 4.41 14.46
N PRO A 565 -6.79 3.27 14.93
CA PRO A 565 -5.49 2.81 14.47
C PRO A 565 -5.46 2.46 12.96
N GLY A 566 -4.26 2.46 12.38
CA GLY A 566 -4.00 2.14 10.98
C GLY A 566 -3.93 3.37 10.08
N ALA A 567 -3.87 3.16 8.77
CA ALA A 567 -3.83 4.18 7.73
C ALA A 567 -5.23 4.43 7.15
N PRO A 568 -6.06 5.33 7.72
CA PRO A 568 -7.44 5.50 7.31
C PRO A 568 -7.56 5.99 5.86
N LEU A 569 -8.60 5.50 5.17
CA LEU A 569 -8.91 5.85 3.80
C LEU A 569 -10.07 6.84 3.74
N LEU A 570 -9.84 7.97 3.08
CA LEU A 570 -10.84 8.94 2.67
C LEU A 570 -11.12 8.77 1.17
N TYR A 571 -12.34 8.40 0.80
CA TYR A 571 -12.75 8.32 -0.60
C TYR A 571 -13.17 9.70 -1.11
N TYR A 572 -12.67 10.12 -2.29
CA TYR A 572 -12.92 11.47 -2.81
C TYR A 572 -14.40 11.84 -2.78
N GLY A 573 -14.70 13.03 -2.28
CA GLY A 573 -16.05 13.53 -2.15
C GLY A 573 -16.75 13.20 -0.83
N ASP A 574 -16.33 12.18 -0.10
CA ASP A 574 -16.93 11.84 1.19
C ASP A 574 -16.67 12.94 2.24
N GLU A 575 -15.60 13.72 2.09
CA GLU A 575 -15.23 14.83 2.98
C GLU A 575 -16.24 15.97 2.98
N TYR A 576 -17.03 16.10 1.94
CA TYR A 576 -18.19 17.01 1.93
C TYR A 576 -19.55 16.29 1.86
N GLY A 577 -19.55 14.95 1.96
CA GLY A 577 -20.77 14.15 1.96
C GLY A 577 -21.36 13.96 0.57
N GLU A 578 -20.52 13.64 -0.43
CA GLU A 578 -21.00 13.23 -1.75
C GLU A 578 -21.94 12.04 -1.61
N TYR A 579 -22.95 12.00 -2.46
CA TYR A 579 -23.96 10.96 -2.49
C TYR A 579 -23.81 10.07 -3.73
N GLY A 580 -24.47 8.96 -3.75
CA GLY A 580 -24.51 8.01 -4.85
C GLY A 580 -24.83 6.61 -4.36
N GLY A 581 -25.42 5.80 -5.24
CA GLY A 581 -25.77 4.41 -4.99
C GLY A 581 -24.57 3.47 -5.12
N ALA A 582 -24.80 2.22 -5.51
CA ALA A 582 -23.71 1.31 -5.82
C ALA A 582 -23.08 1.66 -7.19
N ASP A 583 -21.90 1.11 -7.47
CA ASP A 583 -21.19 1.27 -8.75
C ASP A 583 -22.14 1.09 -9.96
N PRO A 584 -22.20 2.06 -10.91
CA PRO A 584 -21.35 3.24 -11.09
C PRO A 584 -21.84 4.54 -10.42
N ASP A 585 -22.98 4.55 -9.74
CA ASP A 585 -23.59 5.78 -9.20
C ASP A 585 -22.80 6.38 -8.01
N ASN A 586 -21.99 5.60 -7.31
CA ASN A 586 -21.07 6.10 -6.28
C ASN A 586 -19.86 6.87 -6.82
N ARG A 587 -19.74 7.00 -8.15
CA ARG A 587 -18.58 7.53 -8.88
C ARG A 587 -18.94 8.80 -9.64
N HIS A 588 -19.65 9.74 -8.96
CA HIS A 588 -19.94 11.06 -9.52
C HIS A 588 -18.65 11.87 -9.72
N MET A 589 -18.70 12.84 -10.64
CA MET A 589 -17.64 13.84 -10.76
C MET A 589 -17.48 14.62 -9.45
N TYR A 590 -16.24 14.87 -9.06
CA TYR A 590 -15.91 15.73 -7.92
C TYR A 590 -16.59 17.10 -8.08
N ARG A 591 -17.12 17.64 -6.98
CA ARG A 591 -17.77 18.94 -6.94
C ARG A 591 -16.95 19.94 -6.11
N ASP A 592 -16.58 21.06 -6.71
CA ASP A 592 -15.92 22.15 -5.99
C ASP A 592 -16.82 22.80 -4.93
N SER A 593 -16.18 23.39 -3.93
CA SER A 593 -16.84 24.07 -2.78
C SER A 593 -17.85 25.13 -3.18
N SER A 594 -17.73 25.74 -4.36
CA SER A 594 -18.71 26.68 -4.91
C SER A 594 -20.09 26.04 -5.18
N ASN A 595 -20.15 24.71 -5.26
CA ASN A 595 -21.36 23.93 -5.51
C ASN A 595 -21.89 23.24 -4.25
N TRP A 596 -21.25 23.45 -3.09
CA TRP A 596 -21.67 22.84 -1.84
C TRP A 596 -22.78 23.65 -1.15
N ASN A 597 -23.69 22.94 -0.51
CA ASN A 597 -24.60 23.57 0.43
C ASN A 597 -23.93 23.76 1.81
N TYR A 598 -24.62 24.44 2.74
CA TYR A 598 -24.04 24.74 4.05
C TYR A 598 -23.71 23.50 4.90
N ARG A 599 -24.41 22.36 4.68
CA ARG A 599 -24.14 21.10 5.40
C ARG A 599 -22.87 20.46 4.88
N GLU A 600 -22.72 20.45 3.56
CA GLU A 600 -21.51 19.94 2.90
C GLU A 600 -20.27 20.77 3.31
N ALA A 601 -20.40 22.09 3.30
CA ALA A 601 -19.32 22.98 3.76
C ALA A 601 -18.97 22.72 5.25
N GLY A 602 -20.00 22.60 6.12
CA GLY A 602 -19.77 22.31 7.53
C GLY A 602 -19.17 20.92 7.78
N LEU A 603 -19.53 19.90 6.98
CA LEU A 603 -18.91 18.57 7.09
C LEU A 603 -17.45 18.65 6.69
N PHE A 604 -17.14 19.30 5.58
CA PHE A 604 -15.76 19.49 5.11
C PHE A 604 -14.89 20.20 6.16
N GLU A 605 -15.38 21.29 6.77
CA GLU A 605 -14.66 22.00 7.84
C GLU A 605 -14.33 21.07 9.02
N ASN A 606 -15.26 20.21 9.42
CA ASN A 606 -15.06 19.29 10.53
C ASN A 606 -14.08 18.15 10.16
N ILE A 607 -14.20 17.55 8.96
CA ILE A 607 -13.31 16.48 8.52
C ILE A 607 -11.90 17.03 8.32
N SER A 608 -11.73 18.22 7.74
CA SER A 608 -10.43 18.92 7.67
C SER A 608 -9.81 19.11 9.05
N ALA A 609 -10.58 19.60 10.02
CA ALA A 609 -10.08 19.80 11.37
C ALA A 609 -9.64 18.50 12.05
N LEU A 610 -10.36 17.39 11.82
CA LEU A 610 -9.98 16.06 12.32
C LEU A 610 -8.74 15.50 11.61
N GLY A 611 -8.64 15.67 10.29
CA GLY A 611 -7.49 15.25 9.52
C GLY A 611 -6.21 16.00 9.93
N GLN A 612 -6.31 17.33 10.09
CA GLN A 612 -5.21 18.14 10.62
C GLN A 612 -4.81 17.70 12.05
N LEU A 613 -5.80 17.46 12.90
CA LEU A 613 -5.52 16.98 14.26
C LEU A 613 -4.82 15.60 14.25
N ARG A 614 -5.18 14.71 13.33
CA ARG A 614 -4.49 13.43 13.15
C ARG A 614 -3.05 13.65 12.68
N LEU A 615 -2.83 14.51 11.68
CA LEU A 615 -1.49 14.82 11.18
C LEU A 615 -0.57 15.33 12.29
N ASP A 616 -1.09 16.19 13.18
CA ASP A 616 -0.33 16.79 14.28
C ASP A 616 -0.17 15.87 15.51
N SER A 617 -0.90 14.73 15.57
CA SER A 617 -0.95 13.90 16.78
C SER A 617 -0.30 12.53 16.57
N ILE A 618 0.86 12.32 17.19
CA ILE A 618 1.53 11.01 17.21
C ILE A 618 0.63 9.93 17.81
N ALA A 619 -0.19 10.26 18.81
CA ALA A 619 -1.10 9.30 19.44
C ALA A 619 -2.22 8.86 18.51
N LEU A 620 -2.77 9.75 17.66
CA LEU A 620 -3.80 9.37 16.68
C LEU A 620 -3.23 8.54 15.52
N LYS A 621 -1.95 8.71 15.20
CA LYS A 621 -1.24 7.99 14.13
C LYS A 621 -0.74 6.62 14.60
N GLN A 622 0.06 6.59 15.65
CA GLN A 622 0.83 5.43 16.10
C GLN A 622 0.41 4.90 17.48
N GLY A 623 -0.64 5.49 18.08
CA GLY A 623 -1.10 5.11 19.42
C GLY A 623 -1.85 3.78 19.43
N VAL A 624 -1.86 3.15 20.62
CA VAL A 624 -2.61 1.94 20.89
C VAL A 624 -4.01 2.30 21.38
N TYR A 625 -5.03 1.69 20.77
CA TYR A 625 -6.42 1.85 21.15
C TYR A 625 -6.71 1.14 22.49
N ALA A 626 -7.41 1.81 23.39
CA ALA A 626 -7.92 1.23 24.61
C ALA A 626 -9.29 1.80 24.98
N THR A 627 -10.26 0.93 25.24
CA THR A 627 -11.58 1.34 25.70
C THR A 627 -11.49 1.94 27.11
N ARG A 628 -11.98 3.17 27.28
CA ARG A 628 -12.17 3.79 28.61
C ARG A 628 -13.59 3.57 29.12
N TYR A 629 -14.58 3.80 28.30
CA TYR A 629 -15.99 3.62 28.62
C TYR A 629 -16.83 3.29 27.39
N ALA A 630 -17.70 2.31 27.49
CA ALA A 630 -18.65 2.00 26.44
C ALA A 630 -20.07 1.83 27.00
N SER A 631 -21.04 2.39 26.30
CA SER A 631 -22.47 2.19 26.51
C SER A 631 -23.16 2.10 25.14
N PRO A 632 -24.46 1.84 25.05
CA PRO A 632 -25.12 1.78 23.75
C PRO A 632 -24.95 3.04 22.89
N ASP A 633 -24.87 4.23 23.50
CA ASP A 633 -24.88 5.51 22.79
C ASP A 633 -23.69 6.43 23.09
N LEU A 634 -22.79 6.02 23.98
CA LEU A 634 -21.57 6.77 24.32
C LEU A 634 -20.37 5.81 24.33
N LEU A 635 -19.37 6.12 23.54
CA LEU A 635 -18.08 5.44 23.53
C LEU A 635 -16.97 6.44 23.85
N ILE A 636 -16.13 6.10 24.79
CA ILE A 636 -14.90 6.83 25.12
C ILE A 636 -13.75 5.85 25.01
N TYR A 637 -12.76 6.15 24.21
CA TYR A 637 -11.53 5.38 24.07
C TYR A 637 -10.32 6.29 24.04
N ASP A 638 -9.19 5.73 24.40
CA ASP A 638 -7.89 6.39 24.35
C ASP A 638 -7.05 5.84 23.21
N MET A 639 -6.36 6.74 22.54
CA MET A 639 -5.23 6.45 21.68
C MET A 639 -3.96 6.89 22.42
N THR A 640 -3.11 5.92 22.80
CA THR A 640 -1.96 6.18 23.67
C THR A 640 -0.65 5.86 22.98
N HIS A 641 0.20 6.85 22.87
CA HIS A 641 1.59 6.75 22.50
C HIS A 641 2.47 7.19 23.70
N GLU A 642 3.75 6.81 23.74
CA GLU A 642 4.65 7.17 24.85
C GLU A 642 4.74 8.70 25.11
N GLN A 643 4.55 9.51 24.07
CA GLN A 643 4.66 10.97 24.13
C GLN A 643 3.32 11.68 24.32
N GLN A 644 2.19 11.04 24.02
CA GLN A 644 0.89 11.70 23.97
C GLN A 644 -0.25 10.71 24.20
N THR A 645 -1.33 11.16 24.85
CA THR A 645 -2.58 10.40 24.92
C THR A 645 -3.72 11.29 24.45
N MET A 646 -4.51 10.78 23.51
CA MET A 646 -5.74 11.40 23.03
C MET A 646 -6.94 10.57 23.48
N SER A 647 -7.94 11.22 24.08
CA SER A 647 -9.24 10.61 24.41
C SER A 647 -10.27 11.02 23.37
N ILE A 648 -10.94 10.06 22.79
CA ILE A 648 -11.99 10.27 21.80
C ILE A 648 -13.34 9.92 22.41
N ILE A 649 -14.31 10.80 22.21
CA ILE A 649 -15.69 10.64 22.69
C ILE A 649 -16.63 10.68 21.50
N LEU A 650 -17.33 9.58 21.27
CA LEU A 650 -18.43 9.48 20.32
C LEU A 650 -19.73 9.41 21.10
N ASN A 651 -20.62 10.38 20.90
CA ASN A 651 -21.95 10.40 21.52
C ASN A 651 -23.03 10.51 20.44
N ARG A 652 -23.81 9.45 20.24
CA ARG A 652 -24.99 9.47 19.37
C ARG A 652 -26.31 9.69 20.15
N GLY A 653 -26.21 9.77 21.48
CA GLY A 653 -27.33 9.97 22.39
C GLY A 653 -27.59 11.43 22.73
N GLN A 654 -28.33 11.64 23.81
CA GLN A 654 -28.57 12.98 24.37
C GLN A 654 -27.32 13.55 25.01
N ALA A 655 -27.31 14.87 25.25
CA ALA A 655 -26.27 15.52 26.02
C ALA A 655 -26.09 14.86 27.38
N THR A 656 -24.88 14.63 27.81
CA THR A 656 -24.55 13.91 29.05
C THR A 656 -23.29 14.46 29.70
N THR A 657 -22.92 13.92 30.83
CA THR A 657 -21.65 14.21 31.50
C THR A 657 -20.93 12.92 31.82
N HIS A 658 -19.61 12.99 31.84
CA HIS A 658 -18.73 11.89 32.26
C HIS A 658 -17.66 12.42 33.21
N ASP A 659 -17.32 11.65 34.23
CA ASP A 659 -16.22 11.96 35.14
C ASP A 659 -14.90 11.36 34.61
N ASP A 660 -13.81 11.49 35.33
CA ASP A 660 -12.48 10.97 35.01
C ASP A 660 -11.69 11.75 33.93
N PHE A 661 -11.96 13.06 33.83
CA PHE A 661 -11.11 13.99 33.10
C PHE A 661 -10.41 14.96 34.07
N ASP A 662 -9.30 15.56 33.63
CA ASP A 662 -8.55 16.52 34.45
C ASP A 662 -8.76 17.96 33.93
N SER A 663 -8.65 18.92 34.79
CA SER A 663 -8.70 20.35 34.44
C SER A 663 -7.55 20.79 33.50
N ASN A 664 -6.50 19.96 33.36
CA ASN A 664 -5.40 20.18 32.43
C ASN A 664 -5.62 19.51 31.07
N ASP A 665 -6.67 18.71 30.95
CA ASP A 665 -7.04 18.11 29.67
C ASP A 665 -7.57 19.21 28.72
N LEU A 666 -7.19 19.14 27.45
CA LEU A 666 -7.51 20.15 26.48
C LEU A 666 -8.40 19.59 25.37
N VAL A 667 -9.58 20.17 25.19
CA VAL A 667 -10.45 19.84 24.05
C VAL A 667 -9.79 20.35 22.77
N ARG A 668 -9.43 19.43 21.89
CA ARG A 668 -8.80 19.71 20.58
C ARG A 668 -9.81 19.78 19.46
N PHE A 669 -10.91 19.04 19.59
CA PHE A 669 -12.01 19.01 18.62
C PHE A 669 -13.35 18.84 19.31
N GLY A 670 -14.41 19.51 18.81
CA GLY A 670 -15.77 19.45 19.30
C GLY A 670 -16.10 20.49 20.38
N ASP A 671 -17.38 20.52 20.80
CA ASP A 671 -17.96 21.54 21.67
C ASP A 671 -18.09 21.10 23.14
N ALA A 672 -17.40 20.04 23.55
CA ALA A 672 -17.42 19.61 24.93
C ALA A 672 -16.68 20.59 25.84
N THR A 673 -17.07 20.64 27.13
CA THR A 673 -16.43 21.52 28.12
C THR A 673 -16.04 20.75 29.36
N ILE A 674 -14.79 20.95 29.81
CA ILE A 674 -14.27 20.32 31.03
C ILE A 674 -14.36 21.29 32.21
N SER A 675 -14.91 20.81 33.33
CA SER A 675 -14.99 21.55 34.58
C SER A 675 -14.58 20.66 35.74
N SER A 676 -13.44 20.96 36.31
CA SER A 676 -12.79 20.11 37.32
C SER A 676 -12.46 18.71 36.77
N SER A 677 -13.15 17.67 37.23
CA SER A 677 -12.96 16.29 36.80
C SER A 677 -14.10 15.77 35.93
N THR A 678 -15.03 16.63 35.53
CA THR A 678 -16.23 16.25 34.76
C THR A 678 -16.23 16.96 33.41
N ILE A 679 -16.50 16.20 32.35
CA ILE A 679 -16.74 16.74 31.01
C ILE A 679 -18.25 16.77 30.69
N SER A 680 -18.71 17.88 30.14
CA SER A 680 -20.04 18.01 29.54
C SER A 680 -19.98 17.71 28.06
N ILE A 681 -20.67 16.67 27.63
CA ILE A 681 -20.63 16.11 26.27
C ILE A 681 -21.93 16.48 25.56
N PRO A 682 -21.87 17.20 24.43
CA PRO A 682 -23.09 17.52 23.65
C PRO A 682 -23.76 16.26 23.08
N ALA A 683 -25.05 16.40 22.75
CA ALA A 683 -25.78 15.36 22.02
C ALA A 683 -25.26 15.23 20.60
N ASN A 684 -25.28 14.02 20.05
CA ASN A 684 -24.88 13.72 18.67
C ASN A 684 -23.52 14.38 18.29
N SER A 685 -22.47 14.11 19.07
CA SER A 685 -21.18 14.82 18.95
C SER A 685 -19.99 13.87 18.81
N VAL A 686 -18.92 14.42 18.24
CA VAL A 686 -17.56 13.89 18.30
C VAL A 686 -16.73 14.88 19.09
N THR A 687 -15.91 14.39 20.00
CA THR A 687 -14.97 15.20 20.77
C THR A 687 -13.62 14.49 20.85
N VAL A 688 -12.53 15.23 20.68
CA VAL A 688 -11.17 14.75 20.88
C VAL A 688 -10.48 15.61 21.92
N ILE A 689 -9.83 14.97 22.86
CA ILE A 689 -9.22 15.60 24.04
C ILE A 689 -7.79 15.13 24.14
N GLU A 690 -6.86 16.07 24.29
CA GLU A 690 -5.48 15.76 24.66
C GLU A 690 -5.37 15.74 26.18
N GLN A 691 -4.91 14.61 26.72
CA GLN A 691 -4.76 14.43 28.17
C GLN A 691 -3.49 15.08 28.67
N ASN A 692 -3.59 15.74 29.83
CA ASN A 692 -2.45 16.37 30.50
C ASN A 692 -1.59 17.24 29.58
N ALA A 693 -2.23 17.95 28.64
CA ALA A 693 -1.54 18.82 27.71
C ALA A 693 -0.67 19.82 28.50
N VAL A 694 0.63 19.76 28.29
CA VAL A 694 1.55 20.75 28.83
C VAL A 694 1.26 22.06 28.12
N THR A 695 0.60 22.99 28.78
CA THR A 695 0.42 24.32 28.23
C THR A 695 1.81 24.92 28.01
N ALA A 696 2.21 25.04 26.74
CA ALA A 696 3.43 25.77 26.42
C ALA A 696 3.34 27.17 27.04
N PRO A 697 4.39 27.68 27.69
CA PRO A 697 4.37 29.04 28.21
C PRO A 697 4.10 29.99 27.02
N PRO A 698 3.27 31.04 27.21
CA PRO A 698 2.98 31.99 26.15
C PRO A 698 4.28 32.58 25.61
N PRO A 699 4.37 32.87 24.30
CA PRO A 699 5.57 33.38 23.64
C PRO A 699 6.06 34.72 24.20
#